data_bd2914761c50856e34e7d5544f7cc535
#
_entry.id   bd2914761c50856e34e7d5544f7cc535
#
_cell.length_a   1.000
_cell.length_b   1.000
_cell.length_c   1.000
_cell.angle_alpha   90.00
_cell.angle_beta   90.00
_cell.angle_gamma   90.00
#
_symmetry.space_group_name_H-M   'P 1'
#
loop_
_entity.id
_entity.type
_entity.pdbx_description
1 polymer ?
#
loop_
_entity_poly.entity_id
_entity_poly.type
_entity_poly.pdbx_seq_one_letter_code
_entity_poly.pdbx_strand_id
1 'polypeptide(L)'
;MPRFYNNFMKIRNALFLLFSVFVVKSFAQAVEQQKDSVQNLEEVVVSAQQILGSKFQARNRTGSAYYISPQEIQKMGYTDINRMLKAVPGVNVYEEDGYGLRPNISLRGTKAERSEKITLMEDGILASPAPYSAPAAYYFPNAARMQAVEVVKGSSQVQYGPFTTGGAINMVSTAIPTKFLAKLNATYGTNNTLKSHINIGDQKKYFGYMVEYLRYQSDGFKHFENKQYAGFKRNDLVAKFRVNTAKTEGANHSFELKAGYADEDSNETYVGLTQSDFARTPFLRYVGSQKDQLTTRHYQWVGTYLLQFSPRLKFTTNFYYNTFFRNWYKLESVKYGTLASEKRTIGQILADPETNAPYFDILSGKTDSRVFYNDYEHLKNNPGLFVRANYRNYFSRGVQTKAEYKAIWGNCYLDNEWGLRYHTDEEDRNQWDDLYAMKNEQMQLLWKGIQGSQANKITRANALAAYWLSKVSYKKLTVTAGLRFEHIELLEKDYTTADTRRTGQKRIETSNIANAVIPSLGLHYNLSASLSAFAGVHKGFSPPGVSKERRVMDRNGNITLLTENQKPESSINIEAGLRVSKQQFKTELIGFYNNYSNMLGSDLAAMGGTGTLAQFNVGEAVVKGAEFIAQYQPFPEDAPLKTPLQLSYTFTDTEMKNSFESNSWGRVVAGDEIPYINRHTLNLSIGATYSRYELNIGIRYSGAVRTEPGQGLIAERQKIPAYTIFDASAKAKINNSLTLTVNTINLTNKTYLVSRHPSGLRAGHPFGIFGGIIYKVN
;
A
#
# COMPACT_ATOMS: atom_id res chain seq x y z
N MET A 1 3.23 30.52 -22.41
CA MET A 1 3.00 30.79 -20.98
C MET A 1 1.79 31.69 -20.65
N PRO A 2 1.35 32.70 -21.41
CA PRO A 2 0.20 33.53 -20.99
C PRO A 2 -1.19 32.89 -21.09
N ARG A 3 -1.41 31.87 -21.95
CA ARG A 3 -2.72 31.21 -22.08
C ARG A 3 -3.04 30.25 -20.88
N PHE A 4 -2.06 29.70 -20.21
CA PHE A 4 -2.25 28.80 -19.07
C PHE A 4 -2.75 29.52 -17.81
N TYR A 5 -2.28 30.72 -17.57
CA TYR A 5 -2.68 31.53 -16.40
C TYR A 5 -4.16 31.96 -16.44
N ASN A 6 -4.69 32.25 -17.64
CA ASN A 6 -6.07 32.71 -17.81
C ASN A 6 -7.12 31.58 -17.63
N ASN A 7 -6.82 30.35 -18.01
CA ASN A 7 -7.76 29.25 -17.79
C ASN A 7 -7.80 28.81 -16.32
N PHE A 8 -6.67 28.84 -15.62
CA PHE A 8 -6.60 28.58 -14.19
C PHE A 8 -7.39 29.61 -13.38
N MET A 9 -7.34 30.88 -13.76
CA MET A 9 -8.12 31.95 -13.11
C MET A 9 -9.63 31.81 -13.35
N LYS A 10 -10.06 31.37 -14.54
CA LYS A 10 -11.50 31.16 -14.84
C LYS A 10 -12.09 29.98 -14.07
N ILE A 11 -11.38 28.88 -13.94
CA ILE A 11 -11.80 27.70 -13.15
C ILE A 11 -11.79 28.03 -11.66
N ARG A 12 -10.79 28.74 -11.18
CA ARG A 12 -10.69 29.23 -9.79
C ARG A 12 -11.88 30.12 -9.41
N ASN A 13 -12.26 31.05 -10.30
CA ASN A 13 -13.36 31.98 -10.03
C ASN A 13 -14.73 31.28 -10.12
N ALA A 14 -14.92 30.29 -10.98
CA ALA A 14 -16.15 29.50 -11.06
C ALA A 14 -16.35 28.58 -9.85
N LEU A 15 -15.27 27.96 -9.35
CA LEU A 15 -15.30 27.14 -8.11
C LEU A 15 -15.53 27.99 -6.86
N PHE A 16 -14.96 29.20 -6.78
CA PHE A 16 -15.19 30.13 -5.68
C PHE A 16 -16.64 30.65 -5.67
N LEU A 17 -17.24 30.89 -6.82
CA LEU A 17 -18.67 31.29 -6.95
C LEU A 17 -19.63 30.15 -6.62
N LEU A 18 -19.34 28.92 -7.02
CA LEU A 18 -20.14 27.75 -6.63
C LEU A 18 -20.06 27.48 -5.12
N PHE A 19 -18.91 27.66 -4.50
CA PHE A 19 -18.73 27.50 -3.05
C PHE A 19 -19.44 28.60 -2.25
N SER A 20 -19.42 29.85 -2.72
CA SER A 20 -20.05 30.99 -2.06
C SER A 20 -21.60 30.98 -2.16
N VAL A 21 -22.17 30.49 -3.26
CA VAL A 21 -23.64 30.48 -3.46
C VAL A 21 -24.32 29.39 -2.62
N PHE A 22 -23.66 28.25 -2.35
CA PHE A 22 -24.21 27.19 -1.49
C PHE A 22 -24.12 27.52 0.00
N VAL A 23 -23.09 28.25 0.44
CA VAL A 23 -22.91 28.61 1.86
C VAL A 23 -23.91 29.67 2.32
N VAL A 24 -24.35 30.59 1.45
CA VAL A 24 -25.17 31.75 1.85
C VAL A 24 -26.66 31.41 2.00
N LYS A 25 -27.19 30.37 1.35
CA LYS A 25 -28.62 30.02 1.45
C LYS A 25 -29.00 29.11 2.64
N SER A 26 -28.06 28.60 3.39
CA SER A 26 -28.31 27.65 4.51
C SER A 26 -28.37 28.31 5.88
N PHE A 27 -28.26 29.63 6.00
CA PHE A 27 -28.10 30.32 7.28
C PHE A 27 -29.40 30.86 7.94
N ALA A 28 -30.56 30.57 7.41
CA ALA A 28 -31.82 31.10 8.01
C ALA A 28 -32.75 29.98 8.41
N GLN A 29 -32.63 29.48 9.62
CA GLN A 29 -33.72 29.20 10.58
C GLN A 29 -33.17 28.51 11.84
N ALA A 30 -33.41 29.10 12.99
CA ALA A 30 -33.09 28.58 14.31
C ALA A 30 -34.10 27.47 14.70
N VAL A 31 -33.60 26.36 15.21
CA VAL A 31 -34.39 25.29 15.83
C VAL A 31 -33.84 24.97 17.23
N GLU A 32 -34.76 24.79 18.17
CA GLU A 32 -34.60 24.55 19.60
C GLU A 32 -33.51 23.53 19.99
N GLN A 33 -32.85 23.83 21.09
CA GLN A 33 -31.77 23.06 21.69
C GLN A 33 -32.22 21.71 22.21
N GLN A 34 -31.82 20.63 21.59
CA GLN A 34 -31.64 19.34 22.26
C GLN A 34 -30.22 19.32 22.84
N LYS A 35 -30.08 19.04 24.15
CA LYS A 35 -28.77 18.93 24.82
C LYS A 35 -27.92 17.82 24.12
N ASP A 36 -27.14 18.20 23.14
CA ASP A 36 -26.08 17.35 22.62
C ASP A 36 -25.00 17.22 23.69
N SER A 37 -24.54 15.98 23.93
CA SER A 37 -23.39 15.72 24.79
C SER A 37 -22.19 16.51 24.25
N VAL A 38 -21.54 17.26 25.13
CA VAL A 38 -20.29 18.00 24.80
C VAL A 38 -19.27 17.00 24.26
N GLN A 39 -19.06 16.98 22.96
CA GLN A 39 -17.97 16.20 22.37
C GLN A 39 -16.65 16.79 22.88
N ASN A 40 -15.84 15.96 23.51
CA ASN A 40 -14.54 16.38 24.01
C ASN A 40 -13.63 16.72 22.82
N LEU A 41 -12.94 17.86 22.84
CA LEU A 41 -12.05 18.30 21.76
C LEU A 41 -10.99 17.23 21.38
N GLU A 42 -10.57 16.43 22.35
CA GLU A 42 -9.64 15.30 22.15
C GLU A 42 -10.23 14.23 21.23
N GLU A 43 -11.49 13.87 21.41
CA GLU A 43 -12.22 12.91 20.59
C GLU A 43 -12.38 13.43 19.15
N VAL A 44 -12.64 14.73 19.00
CA VAL A 44 -12.79 15.39 17.70
C VAL A 44 -11.45 15.43 16.94
N VAL A 45 -10.33 15.71 17.62
CA VAL A 45 -8.98 15.73 16.98
C VAL A 45 -8.57 14.33 16.52
N VAL A 46 -8.75 13.31 17.37
CA VAL A 46 -8.47 11.93 17.00
C VAL A 46 -9.34 11.49 15.82
N SER A 47 -10.61 11.87 15.80
CA SER A 47 -11.51 11.55 14.68
C SER A 47 -11.14 12.24 13.37
N ALA A 48 -10.41 13.35 13.40
CA ALA A 48 -9.99 14.07 12.19
C ALA A 48 -8.93 13.32 11.36
N GLN A 49 -8.15 12.44 12.00
CA GLN A 49 -7.11 11.61 11.37
C GLN A 49 -7.63 10.25 10.90
N GLN A 50 -8.80 9.85 11.34
CA GLN A 50 -9.45 8.59 11.02
C GLN A 50 -10.47 8.77 9.90
N ILE A 51 -10.63 7.74 9.09
CA ILE A 51 -11.64 7.71 8.02
C ILE A 51 -12.87 6.86 8.39
N LEU A 52 -12.70 5.89 9.27
CA LEU A 52 -13.76 5.03 9.81
C LEU A 52 -14.00 5.26 11.29
N GLY A 53 -12.95 5.49 12.06
CA GLY A 53 -12.98 5.76 13.49
C GLY A 53 -13.27 4.56 14.39
N SER A 54 -14.10 3.61 13.97
CA SER A 54 -14.45 2.43 14.77
C SER A 54 -15.05 1.31 13.93
N LYS A 55 -15.11 0.10 14.52
CA LYS A 55 -15.83 -1.06 13.93
C LYS A 55 -17.32 -0.77 13.75
N PHE A 56 -17.93 -0.04 14.66
CA PHE A 56 -19.34 0.33 14.57
C PHE A 56 -19.58 1.23 13.35
N GLN A 57 -18.76 2.26 13.17
CA GLN A 57 -18.89 3.16 12.03
C GLN A 57 -18.60 2.46 10.71
N ALA A 58 -17.58 1.56 10.65
CA ALA A 58 -17.31 0.75 9.48
C ALA A 58 -18.53 -0.10 9.06
N ARG A 59 -19.20 -0.74 10.03
CA ARG A 59 -20.37 -1.59 9.78
C ARG A 59 -21.66 -0.83 9.43
N ASN A 60 -21.76 0.44 9.78
CA ASN A 60 -22.96 1.25 9.48
C ASN A 60 -22.79 2.14 8.24
N ARG A 61 -21.76 1.87 7.42
CA ARG A 61 -21.60 2.54 6.13
C ARG A 61 -22.52 1.96 5.06
N THR A 62 -22.83 2.77 4.05
CA THR A 62 -23.59 2.40 2.86
C THR A 62 -22.76 1.64 1.84
N GLY A 63 -21.52 1.29 2.15
CA GLY A 63 -20.59 0.50 1.37
C GLY A 63 -19.73 -0.38 2.27
N SER A 64 -18.91 -1.24 1.68
CA SER A 64 -18.05 -2.14 2.43
C SER A 64 -16.83 -1.42 2.98
N ALA A 65 -16.57 -1.64 4.27
CA ALA A 65 -15.42 -1.10 4.97
C ALA A 65 -15.00 -2.04 6.11
N TYR A 66 -13.71 -2.00 6.48
CA TYR A 66 -13.18 -2.80 7.57
C TYR A 66 -12.25 -1.97 8.46
N TYR A 67 -12.39 -2.12 9.76
CA TYR A 67 -11.58 -1.44 10.78
C TYR A 67 -10.81 -2.49 11.59
N ILE A 68 -9.50 -2.52 11.44
CA ILE A 68 -8.59 -3.32 12.28
C ILE A 68 -8.30 -2.48 13.52
N SER A 69 -8.80 -2.92 14.66
CA SER A 69 -8.67 -2.20 15.93
C SER A 69 -7.28 -2.37 16.55
N PRO A 70 -6.90 -1.49 17.51
CA PRO A 70 -5.67 -1.65 18.27
C PRO A 70 -5.53 -3.02 18.95
N GLN A 71 -6.64 -3.58 19.42
CA GLN A 71 -6.67 -4.91 20.04
C GLN A 71 -6.35 -6.01 19.01
N GLU A 72 -6.90 -5.91 17.79
CA GLU A 72 -6.61 -6.89 16.71
C GLU A 72 -5.17 -6.81 16.23
N ILE A 73 -4.59 -5.60 16.11
CA ILE A 73 -3.17 -5.43 15.79
C ILE A 73 -2.28 -6.11 16.83
N GLN A 74 -2.61 -5.92 18.11
CA GLN A 74 -1.83 -6.47 19.23
C GLN A 74 -2.08 -7.96 19.44
N LYS A 75 -3.22 -8.52 18.97
CA LYS A 75 -3.65 -9.89 19.25
C LYS A 75 -2.58 -10.91 18.85
N MET A 76 -2.09 -10.87 17.63
CA MET A 76 -1.05 -11.77 17.12
C MET A 76 0.36 -11.18 17.19
N GLY A 77 0.51 -9.90 17.54
CA GLY A 77 1.80 -9.22 17.62
C GLY A 77 2.53 -9.07 16.26
N TYR A 78 1.82 -9.18 15.15
CA TYR A 78 2.43 -9.04 13.82
C TYR A 78 3.07 -7.66 13.62
N THR A 79 4.25 -7.65 12.99
CA THR A 79 4.89 -6.47 12.41
C THR A 79 4.61 -6.36 10.91
N ASP A 80 4.34 -7.49 10.28
CA ASP A 80 4.05 -7.62 8.86
C ASP A 80 2.61 -7.22 8.55
N ILE A 81 2.45 -6.12 7.82
CA ILE A 81 1.13 -5.62 7.38
C ILE A 81 0.39 -6.64 6.49
N ASN A 82 1.13 -7.43 5.70
CA ASN A 82 0.53 -8.45 4.84
C ASN A 82 -0.25 -9.47 5.67
N ARG A 83 0.29 -9.88 6.82
CA ARG A 83 -0.36 -10.84 7.74
C ARG A 83 -1.59 -10.25 8.39
N MET A 84 -1.57 -8.95 8.74
CA MET A 84 -2.73 -8.25 9.31
C MET A 84 -3.86 -8.12 8.29
N LEU A 85 -3.54 -7.70 7.07
CA LEU A 85 -4.53 -7.44 6.02
C LEU A 85 -5.16 -8.71 5.43
N LYS A 86 -4.50 -9.87 5.51
CA LYS A 86 -5.10 -11.16 5.10
C LYS A 86 -6.34 -11.54 5.90
N ALA A 87 -6.57 -10.94 7.07
CA ALA A 87 -7.79 -11.11 7.84
C ALA A 87 -8.98 -10.29 7.30
N VAL A 88 -8.74 -9.35 6.39
CA VAL A 88 -9.76 -8.46 5.82
C VAL A 88 -10.31 -9.07 4.54
N PRO A 89 -11.62 -9.39 4.45
CA PRO A 89 -12.19 -9.93 3.22
C PRO A 89 -11.99 -8.99 2.03
N GLY A 90 -11.76 -9.52 0.83
CA GLY A 90 -11.56 -8.75 -0.40
C GLY A 90 -10.19 -8.08 -0.51
N VAL A 91 -9.30 -8.25 0.47
CA VAL A 91 -7.89 -7.86 0.37
C VAL A 91 -7.08 -9.02 -0.17
N ASN A 92 -6.40 -8.80 -1.27
CA ASN A 92 -5.45 -9.74 -1.84
C ASN A 92 -4.04 -9.24 -1.60
N VAL A 93 -3.18 -10.11 -1.10
CA VAL A 93 -1.78 -9.79 -0.77
C VAL A 93 -0.90 -10.89 -1.32
N TYR A 94 0.12 -10.53 -2.09
CA TYR A 94 1.19 -11.48 -2.35
C TYR A 94 2.48 -11.07 -1.62
N GLU A 95 3.09 -12.05 -0.95
CA GLU A 95 4.29 -11.86 -0.15
C GLU A 95 5.55 -11.92 -1.03
N GLU A 96 6.62 -11.24 -0.60
CA GLU A 96 7.88 -11.20 -1.32
C GLU A 96 9.09 -11.41 -0.41
N ASP A 97 9.17 -10.65 0.69
CA ASP A 97 10.30 -10.64 1.63
C ASP A 97 10.09 -11.50 2.88
N GLY A 98 8.83 -11.82 3.22
CA GLY A 98 8.45 -12.58 4.41
C GLY A 98 8.38 -11.78 5.71
N TYR A 99 8.74 -10.49 5.68
CA TYR A 99 8.71 -9.56 6.82
C TYR A 99 7.74 -8.38 6.61
N GLY A 100 7.14 -8.25 5.41
CA GLY A 100 6.21 -7.20 5.06
C GLY A 100 6.86 -5.83 4.83
N LEU A 101 8.13 -5.81 4.44
CA LEU A 101 8.87 -4.58 4.15
C LEU A 101 8.40 -3.92 2.84
N ARG A 102 7.91 -4.74 1.92
CA ARG A 102 7.44 -4.34 0.57
C ARG A 102 6.07 -4.94 0.28
N PRO A 103 5.01 -4.36 0.85
CA PRO A 103 3.67 -4.90 0.66
C PRO A 103 3.19 -4.77 -0.78
N ASN A 104 2.64 -5.87 -1.29
CA ASN A 104 1.94 -5.90 -2.56
C ASN A 104 0.47 -6.19 -2.26
N ILE A 105 -0.33 -5.13 -2.22
CA ILE A 105 -1.70 -5.16 -1.74
C ILE A 105 -2.63 -4.72 -2.86
N SER A 106 -3.70 -5.47 -3.06
CA SER A 106 -4.83 -5.05 -3.87
C SER A 106 -6.16 -5.30 -3.18
N LEU A 107 -7.18 -4.60 -3.64
CA LEU A 107 -8.53 -4.74 -3.15
C LEU A 107 -9.41 -5.24 -4.30
N ARG A 108 -10.18 -6.32 -4.06
CA ARG A 108 -11.14 -6.88 -5.03
C ARG A 108 -10.54 -7.11 -6.42
N GLY A 109 -9.35 -7.75 -6.47
CA GLY A 109 -8.76 -8.21 -7.72
C GLY A 109 -8.14 -7.12 -8.60
N THR A 110 -7.86 -5.92 -8.09
CA THR A 110 -6.95 -4.98 -8.75
C THR A 110 -5.53 -5.50 -8.71
N LYS A 111 -4.66 -4.97 -9.55
CA LYS A 111 -3.25 -5.32 -9.59
C LYS A 111 -2.56 -4.97 -8.26
N ALA A 112 -1.85 -5.94 -7.65
CA ALA A 112 -1.31 -5.78 -6.29
C ALA A 112 0.09 -5.15 -6.23
N GLU A 113 0.83 -5.08 -7.34
CA GLU A 113 2.24 -4.69 -7.40
C GLU A 113 2.51 -3.36 -6.73
N ARG A 114 3.39 -3.41 -5.72
CA ARG A 114 3.77 -2.23 -4.92
C ARG A 114 2.58 -1.39 -4.47
N SER A 115 1.40 -2.03 -4.33
CA SER A 115 0.17 -1.38 -3.87
C SER A 115 -0.23 -0.15 -4.70
N GLU A 116 0.15 -0.10 -5.99
CA GLU A 116 0.01 1.09 -6.86
C GLU A 116 -1.44 1.42 -7.24
N LYS A 117 -2.39 0.48 -7.05
CA LYS A 117 -3.80 0.63 -7.40
C LYS A 117 -4.72 0.94 -6.21
N ILE A 118 -4.14 1.24 -5.07
CA ILE A 118 -4.87 1.65 -3.87
C ILE A 118 -4.47 3.06 -3.43
N THR A 119 -5.40 3.81 -2.86
CA THR A 119 -5.09 5.06 -2.16
C THR A 119 -4.53 4.72 -0.79
N LEU A 120 -3.20 4.74 -0.65
CA LEU A 120 -2.51 4.53 0.62
C LEU A 120 -2.37 5.85 1.37
N MET A 121 -2.80 5.86 2.63
CA MET A 121 -2.77 7.03 3.50
C MET A 121 -2.16 6.70 4.86
N GLU A 122 -1.60 7.72 5.51
CA GLU A 122 -1.32 7.76 6.94
C GLU A 122 -2.01 9.00 7.54
N ASP A 123 -2.87 8.78 8.53
CA ASP A 123 -3.68 9.84 9.16
C ASP A 123 -4.51 10.68 8.15
N GLY A 124 -5.03 10.02 7.09
CA GLY A 124 -5.82 10.66 6.04
C GLY A 124 -5.02 11.44 4.99
N ILE A 125 -3.68 11.36 5.02
CA ILE A 125 -2.76 12.02 4.08
C ILE A 125 -2.09 10.97 3.21
N LEU A 126 -1.94 11.25 1.91
CA LEU A 126 -1.29 10.34 0.97
C LEU A 126 0.13 9.98 1.43
N ALA A 127 0.40 8.68 1.57
CA ALA A 127 1.63 8.15 2.13
C ALA A 127 2.61 7.59 1.09
N SER A 128 2.15 7.23 -0.12
CA SER A 128 3.06 6.82 -1.21
C SER A 128 4.01 7.96 -1.56
N PRO A 129 5.27 7.69 -1.94
CA PRO A 129 6.29 8.73 -2.17
C PRO A 129 5.91 9.78 -3.20
N ALA A 130 5.30 9.36 -4.31
CA ALA A 130 4.78 10.23 -5.36
C ALA A 130 3.48 9.63 -5.92
N PRO A 131 2.34 9.81 -5.22
CA PRO A 131 1.12 9.07 -5.50
C PRO A 131 0.50 9.33 -6.88
N TYR A 132 0.81 10.46 -7.52
CA TYR A 132 0.30 10.77 -8.85
C TYR A 132 1.31 10.50 -9.96
N SER A 133 2.59 10.87 -9.78
CA SER A 133 3.62 10.74 -10.84
C SER A 133 4.31 9.37 -10.85
N ALA A 134 4.39 8.68 -9.68
CA ALA A 134 5.00 7.35 -9.53
C ALA A 134 4.33 6.58 -8.37
N PRO A 135 3.14 5.98 -8.59
CA PRO A 135 2.25 5.51 -7.53
C PRO A 135 2.76 4.31 -6.71
N ALA A 136 3.79 3.61 -7.19
CA ALA A 136 4.33 2.44 -6.49
C ALA A 136 4.78 2.78 -5.05
N ALA A 137 4.16 2.14 -4.05
CA ALA A 137 4.40 2.39 -2.63
C ALA A 137 5.70 1.75 -2.14
N TYR A 138 6.84 2.31 -2.57
CA TYR A 138 8.15 1.89 -2.06
C TYR A 138 8.42 2.35 -0.62
N TYR A 139 7.75 3.37 -0.14
CA TYR A 139 7.56 3.64 1.27
C TYR A 139 6.18 3.14 1.68
N PHE A 140 6.15 2.41 2.77
CA PHE A 140 4.92 1.97 3.42
C PHE A 140 5.04 2.25 4.92
N PRO A 141 4.05 2.93 5.56
CA PRO A 141 4.09 3.21 6.99
C PRO A 141 4.22 1.92 7.80
N ASN A 142 5.09 1.93 8.83
CA ASN A 142 5.37 0.72 9.59
C ASN A 142 4.16 0.31 10.44
N ALA A 143 3.55 -0.84 10.14
CA ALA A 143 2.36 -1.33 10.82
C ALA A 143 2.56 -1.54 12.33
N ALA A 144 3.80 -1.78 12.79
CA ALA A 144 4.09 -2.01 14.20
C ALA A 144 3.90 -0.77 15.09
N ARG A 145 3.89 0.46 14.52
CA ARG A 145 3.60 1.69 15.24
C ARG A 145 2.17 2.22 15.00
N MET A 146 1.35 1.50 14.26
CA MET A 146 -0.02 1.92 14.01
C MET A 146 -0.95 1.50 15.15
N GLN A 147 -1.91 2.36 15.45
CA GLN A 147 -2.96 2.03 16.41
C GLN A 147 -4.20 1.44 15.73
N ALA A 148 -4.43 1.72 14.44
CA ALA A 148 -5.52 1.11 13.67
C ALA A 148 -5.16 1.05 12.18
N VAL A 149 -5.85 0.18 11.44
CA VAL A 149 -5.82 0.15 9.98
C VAL A 149 -7.26 0.17 9.47
N GLU A 150 -7.55 1.09 8.58
CA GLU A 150 -8.87 1.33 8.02
C GLU A 150 -8.86 0.99 6.54
N VAL A 151 -9.79 0.15 6.10
CA VAL A 151 -9.90 -0.30 4.70
C VAL A 151 -11.29 0.07 4.19
N VAL A 152 -11.35 0.82 3.10
CA VAL A 152 -12.61 1.23 2.44
C VAL A 152 -12.59 0.73 1.00
N LYS A 153 -13.64 -0.01 0.60
CA LYS A 153 -13.71 -0.67 -0.72
C LYS A 153 -14.91 -0.27 -1.56
N GLY A 154 -15.97 0.19 -0.95
CA GLY A 154 -17.26 0.40 -1.60
C GLY A 154 -17.54 1.86 -1.98
N SER A 155 -18.81 2.17 -2.19
CA SER A 155 -19.29 3.46 -2.68
C SER A 155 -18.85 4.68 -1.84
N SER A 156 -18.54 4.48 -0.58
CA SER A 156 -18.07 5.54 0.32
C SER A 156 -16.58 5.89 0.17
N GLN A 157 -15.84 5.24 -0.73
CA GLN A 157 -14.43 5.56 -0.97
C GLN A 157 -14.20 6.82 -1.83
N VAL A 158 -15.23 7.40 -2.44
CA VAL A 158 -15.13 8.57 -3.33
C VAL A 158 -14.39 9.77 -2.68
N GLN A 159 -14.43 9.89 -1.36
CA GLN A 159 -13.67 10.90 -0.60
C GLN A 159 -12.15 10.73 -0.75
N TYR A 160 -11.68 9.50 -1.00
CA TYR A 160 -10.26 9.12 -0.94
C TYR A 160 -9.74 8.75 -2.32
N GLY A 161 -8.88 9.58 -2.88
CA GLY A 161 -8.25 9.41 -4.18
C GLY A 161 -6.76 9.75 -4.12
N PRO A 162 -6.02 9.51 -5.23
CA PRO A 162 -6.51 9.39 -6.60
C PRO A 162 -6.98 7.99 -7.03
N PHE A 163 -6.54 6.90 -6.38
CA PHE A 163 -6.85 5.54 -6.82
C PHE A 163 -8.17 5.06 -6.22
N THR A 164 -9.26 5.21 -6.94
CA THR A 164 -10.59 4.80 -6.50
C THR A 164 -11.12 3.55 -7.21
N THR A 165 -10.34 2.94 -8.12
CA THR A 165 -10.67 1.65 -8.74
C THR A 165 -10.50 0.49 -7.76
N GLY A 166 -9.47 0.51 -6.90
CA GLY A 166 -9.22 -0.51 -5.90
C GLY A 166 -9.89 -0.20 -4.57
N GLY A 167 -9.65 0.97 -4.03
CA GLY A 167 -10.08 1.39 -2.71
C GLY A 167 -9.03 2.17 -1.95
N ALA A 168 -9.24 2.37 -0.64
CA ALA A 168 -8.33 3.13 0.20
C ALA A 168 -7.94 2.35 1.46
N ILE A 169 -6.68 2.48 1.86
CA ILE A 169 -6.15 2.00 3.13
C ILE A 169 -5.57 3.19 3.88
N ASN A 170 -6.05 3.42 5.10
CA ASN A 170 -5.52 4.44 6.00
C ASN A 170 -4.85 3.78 7.21
N MET A 171 -3.58 4.08 7.39
CA MET A 171 -2.78 3.67 8.55
C MET A 171 -2.91 4.76 9.61
N VAL A 172 -3.56 4.45 10.73
CA VAL A 172 -3.76 5.43 11.80
C VAL A 172 -2.58 5.36 12.77
N SER A 173 -1.77 6.41 12.81
CA SER A 173 -0.60 6.47 13.70
C SER A 173 -1.00 6.72 15.15
N THR A 174 -0.10 6.41 16.09
CA THR A 174 -0.33 6.60 17.52
C THR A 174 -0.76 8.03 17.84
N ALA A 175 -1.89 8.18 18.52
CA ALA A 175 -2.40 9.48 18.97
C ALA A 175 -1.64 9.98 20.21
N ILE A 176 -1.68 11.30 20.46
CA ILE A 176 -1.25 11.89 21.74
C ILE A 176 -2.13 11.30 22.82
N PRO A 177 -1.57 10.67 23.88
CA PRO A 177 -2.37 10.04 24.93
C PRO A 177 -3.06 11.10 25.79
N THR A 178 -4.26 10.81 26.28
CA THR A 178 -5.09 11.72 27.09
C THR A 178 -4.55 11.96 28.51
N LYS A 179 -3.67 11.07 28.97
CA LYS A 179 -2.95 11.15 30.25
C LYS A 179 -1.51 10.71 30.00
N PHE A 180 -0.62 11.04 30.93
CA PHE A 180 0.76 10.55 30.83
C PHE A 180 0.80 9.06 30.56
N LEU A 181 1.54 8.67 29.55
CA LEU A 181 1.79 7.30 29.15
C LEU A 181 3.26 7.15 28.75
N ALA A 182 3.95 6.23 29.37
CA ALA A 182 5.21 5.71 28.85
C ALA A 182 5.04 4.20 28.60
N LYS A 183 5.29 3.76 27.35
CA LYS A 183 5.11 2.36 26.95
C LYS A 183 6.34 1.86 26.22
N LEU A 184 6.82 0.70 26.63
CA LEU A 184 7.83 -0.10 25.93
C LEU A 184 7.19 -1.42 25.46
N ASN A 185 7.36 -1.77 24.20
CA ASN A 185 7.06 -3.09 23.66
C ASN A 185 8.32 -3.62 23.00
N ALA A 186 9.01 -4.55 23.66
CA ALA A 186 10.23 -5.17 23.17
C ALA A 186 10.00 -6.66 22.91
N THR A 187 10.46 -7.14 21.75
CA THR A 187 10.31 -8.53 21.32
C THR A 187 11.61 -8.98 20.66
N TYR A 188 12.07 -10.17 21.01
CA TYR A 188 13.27 -10.80 20.45
C TYR A 188 12.99 -12.26 20.11
N GLY A 189 13.63 -12.78 19.07
CA GLY A 189 13.41 -14.17 18.66
C GLY A 189 14.23 -14.64 17.47
N THR A 190 13.68 -15.61 16.77
CA THR A 190 14.33 -16.32 15.66
C THR A 190 14.99 -15.35 14.65
N ASN A 191 16.16 -15.74 14.12
CA ASN A 191 16.98 -14.96 13.18
C ASN A 191 17.43 -13.61 13.79
N ASN A 192 17.76 -13.55 15.07
CA ASN A 192 18.12 -12.32 15.79
C ASN A 192 17.12 -11.17 15.56
N THR A 193 15.86 -11.54 15.36
CA THR A 193 14.81 -10.56 15.13
C THR A 193 14.54 -9.77 16.40
N LEU A 194 14.81 -8.46 16.36
CA LEU A 194 14.52 -7.52 17.44
C LEU A 194 13.48 -6.51 16.98
N LYS A 195 12.42 -6.35 17.77
CA LYS A 195 11.50 -5.22 17.67
C LYS A 195 11.49 -4.49 19.01
N SER A 196 11.78 -3.20 19.01
CA SER A 196 11.68 -2.33 20.18
C SER A 196 10.86 -1.11 19.82
N HIS A 197 9.74 -0.92 20.48
CA HIS A 197 8.81 0.18 20.26
C HIS A 197 8.59 0.94 21.57
N ILE A 198 9.01 2.19 21.60
CA ILE A 198 8.89 3.08 22.76
C ILE A 198 7.94 4.20 22.36
N ASN A 199 7.04 4.53 23.27
CA ASN A 199 6.07 5.62 23.10
C ASN A 199 5.93 6.35 24.43
N ILE A 200 6.10 7.68 24.42
CA ILE A 200 5.95 8.55 25.58
C ILE A 200 5.13 9.77 25.20
N GLY A 201 4.13 10.12 26.00
CA GLY A 201 3.33 11.30 25.74
C GLY A 201 2.43 11.69 26.90
N ASP A 202 1.82 12.85 26.77
CA ASP A 202 0.85 13.38 27.73
C ASP A 202 -0.02 14.47 27.08
N GLN A 203 -1.20 14.70 27.63
CA GLN A 203 -2.13 15.75 27.26
C GLN A 203 -2.42 16.62 28.47
N LYS A 204 -2.20 17.93 28.34
CA LYS A 204 -2.63 18.97 29.27
C LYS A 204 -3.80 19.77 28.66
N LYS A 205 -4.40 20.66 29.44
CA LYS A 205 -5.57 21.45 29.02
C LYS A 205 -5.36 22.19 27.69
N TYR A 206 -4.18 22.74 27.42
CA TYR A 206 -3.89 23.60 26.27
C TYR A 206 -2.85 23.03 25.31
N PHE A 207 -2.14 21.99 25.69
CA PHE A 207 -1.13 21.35 24.84
C PHE A 207 -1.02 19.85 25.09
N GLY A 208 -0.53 19.14 24.12
CA GLY A 208 -0.21 17.72 24.24
C GLY A 208 1.01 17.37 23.41
N TYR A 209 1.70 16.32 23.78
CA TYR A 209 2.87 15.83 23.06
C TYR A 209 2.93 14.31 23.05
N MET A 210 3.62 13.77 22.06
CA MET A 210 3.95 12.36 21.94
C MET A 210 5.25 12.19 21.16
N VAL A 211 6.14 11.33 21.63
CA VAL A 211 7.33 10.87 20.92
C VAL A 211 7.30 9.35 20.87
N GLU A 212 7.54 8.81 19.69
CA GLU A 212 7.49 7.39 19.41
C GLU A 212 8.73 6.97 18.63
N TYR A 213 9.40 5.91 19.03
CA TYR A 213 10.54 5.32 18.33
C TYR A 213 10.35 3.83 18.17
N LEU A 214 10.55 3.34 16.95
CA LEU A 214 10.51 1.93 16.61
C LEU A 214 11.83 1.50 15.95
N ARG A 215 12.46 0.49 16.50
CA ARG A 215 13.53 -0.29 15.87
C ARG A 215 13.01 -1.65 15.49
N TYR A 216 13.22 -2.05 14.24
CA TYR A 216 12.92 -3.38 13.73
C TYR A 216 14.08 -3.90 12.89
N GLN A 217 14.64 -5.02 13.28
CA GLN A 217 15.78 -5.65 12.60
C GLN A 217 15.70 -7.16 12.66
N SER A 218 16.33 -7.83 11.72
CA SER A 218 16.51 -9.28 11.66
C SER A 218 17.73 -9.61 10.81
N ASP A 219 18.40 -10.73 11.08
CA ASP A 219 19.42 -11.29 10.20
C ASP A 219 18.80 -11.92 8.93
N GLY A 220 17.45 -12.09 8.93
CA GLY A 220 16.72 -12.74 7.85
C GLY A 220 16.76 -14.26 7.94
N PHE A 221 15.89 -14.91 7.16
CA PHE A 221 15.85 -16.38 7.10
C PHE A 221 16.50 -16.96 5.83
N LYS A 222 16.86 -16.08 4.89
CA LYS A 222 17.61 -16.47 3.68
C LYS A 222 19.10 -16.33 3.95
N HIS A 223 19.90 -17.24 3.41
CA HIS A 223 21.35 -17.28 3.65
C HIS A 223 22.10 -17.68 2.38
N PHE A 224 23.37 -17.28 2.30
CA PHE A 224 24.33 -17.78 1.33
C PHE A 224 24.91 -19.12 1.80
N GLU A 225 25.59 -19.86 0.90
CA GLU A 225 26.23 -21.15 1.27
C GLU A 225 27.24 -21.01 2.41
N ASN A 226 27.96 -19.90 2.47
CA ASN A 226 28.85 -19.55 3.58
C ASN A 226 28.14 -19.15 4.89
N LYS A 227 26.82 -19.38 4.98
CA LYS A 227 25.94 -19.05 6.10
C LYS A 227 25.87 -17.57 6.50
N GLN A 228 26.32 -16.65 5.66
CA GLN A 228 26.01 -15.23 5.84
C GLN A 228 24.52 -15.02 5.60
N TYR A 229 23.89 -14.24 6.48
CA TYR A 229 22.45 -13.93 6.38
C TYR A 229 22.22 -12.62 5.63
N ALA A 230 21.04 -12.53 5.07
CA ALA A 230 20.58 -11.36 4.34
C ALA A 230 19.44 -10.69 5.09
N GLY A 231 19.79 -9.89 6.07
CA GLY A 231 18.86 -9.25 6.96
C GLY A 231 18.53 -7.81 6.62
N PHE A 232 17.90 -7.14 7.56
CA PHE A 232 17.52 -5.73 7.43
C PHE A 232 17.58 -5.01 8.78
N LYS A 233 17.65 -3.69 8.69
CA LYS A 233 17.54 -2.76 9.81
C LYS A 233 16.62 -1.62 9.42
N ARG A 234 15.64 -1.31 10.26
CA ARG A 234 14.67 -0.24 10.05
C ARG A 234 14.48 0.56 11.33
N ASN A 235 14.52 1.88 11.23
CA ASN A 235 14.17 2.81 12.29
C ASN A 235 12.96 3.64 11.86
N ASP A 236 12.15 4.06 12.83
CA ASP A 236 11.00 4.92 12.60
C ASP A 236 10.81 5.79 13.85
N LEU A 237 10.91 7.10 13.69
CA LEU A 237 10.76 8.10 14.74
C LEU A 237 9.61 9.03 14.37
N VAL A 238 8.66 9.21 15.29
CA VAL A 238 7.57 10.17 15.14
C VAL A 238 7.44 11.01 16.38
N ALA A 239 7.29 12.31 16.20
CA ALA A 239 6.95 13.25 17.25
C ALA A 239 5.68 14.02 16.86
N LYS A 240 4.78 14.19 17.82
CA LYS A 240 3.57 15.01 17.68
C LYS A 240 3.53 16.04 18.79
N PHE A 241 3.19 17.26 18.43
CA PHE A 241 2.95 18.35 19.37
C PHE A 241 1.66 19.07 19.00
N ARG A 242 0.79 19.30 19.96
CA ARG A 242 -0.51 19.94 19.76
C ARG A 242 -0.70 21.09 20.74
N VAL A 243 -1.26 22.18 20.23
CA VAL A 243 -1.80 23.28 21.02
C VAL A 243 -3.27 23.47 20.71
N ASN A 244 -4.07 23.77 21.70
CA ASN A 244 -5.52 23.93 21.54
C ASN A 244 -6.11 24.95 22.50
N THR A 245 -7.20 25.56 22.09
CA THR A 245 -8.08 26.27 23.01
C THR A 245 -8.91 25.25 23.82
N ALA A 246 -9.43 25.67 24.95
CA ALA A 246 -10.29 24.83 25.78
C ALA A 246 -11.50 25.67 26.23
N LYS A 247 -12.27 26.17 25.27
CA LYS A 247 -13.46 26.99 25.53
C LYS A 247 -14.67 26.09 25.72
N THR A 248 -15.52 26.41 26.68
CA THR A 248 -16.80 25.76 26.89
C THR A 248 -17.86 26.28 25.93
N GLU A 249 -17.71 27.52 25.48
CA GLU A 249 -18.57 28.17 24.50
C GLU A 249 -17.78 28.83 23.39
N GLY A 250 -18.36 28.89 22.20
CA GLY A 250 -17.72 29.45 20.99
C GLY A 250 -16.80 28.48 20.25
N ALA A 251 -16.04 29.04 19.33
CA ALA A 251 -15.16 28.23 18.46
C ALA A 251 -13.93 27.69 19.21
N ASN A 252 -13.64 26.42 19.02
CA ASN A 252 -12.44 25.76 19.50
C ASN A 252 -11.44 25.57 18.35
N HIS A 253 -10.19 25.86 18.62
CA HIS A 253 -9.08 25.74 17.69
C HIS A 253 -8.07 24.71 18.21
N SER A 254 -7.54 23.91 17.33
CA SER A 254 -6.42 23.01 17.62
C SER A 254 -5.44 23.03 16.46
N PHE A 255 -4.15 23.06 16.76
CA PHE A 255 -3.09 22.88 15.78
C PHE A 255 -2.16 21.78 16.26
N GLU A 256 -1.99 20.74 15.44
CA GLU A 256 -1.07 19.64 15.68
C GLU A 256 0.01 19.63 14.61
N LEU A 257 1.28 19.58 15.05
CA LEU A 257 2.43 19.33 14.21
C LEU A 257 2.91 17.90 14.41
N LYS A 258 3.02 17.13 13.34
CA LYS A 258 3.64 15.80 13.29
C LYS A 258 4.93 15.90 12.50
N ALA A 259 6.03 15.41 13.06
CA ALA A 259 7.32 15.21 12.42
C ALA A 259 7.67 13.74 12.43
N GLY A 260 8.09 13.20 11.28
CA GLY A 260 8.44 11.79 11.12
C GLY A 260 9.78 11.62 10.40
N TYR A 261 10.55 10.62 10.82
CA TYR A 261 11.74 10.12 10.16
C TYR A 261 11.73 8.60 10.12
N ALA A 262 11.98 8.02 8.96
CA ALA A 262 12.19 6.58 8.85
C ALA A 262 13.36 6.27 7.92
N ASP A 263 14.14 5.25 8.26
CA ASP A 263 15.17 4.69 7.40
C ASP A 263 15.09 3.16 7.33
N GLU A 264 15.65 2.62 6.28
CA GLU A 264 15.80 1.18 6.10
C GLU A 264 17.07 0.87 5.32
N ASP A 265 17.85 -0.08 5.83
CA ASP A 265 18.87 -0.82 5.10
C ASP A 265 18.50 -2.29 5.08
N SER A 266 18.30 -2.85 3.88
CA SER A 266 17.82 -4.22 3.70
C SER A 266 18.61 -4.91 2.60
N ASN A 267 19.15 -6.09 2.87
CA ASN A 267 19.86 -6.92 1.89
C ASN A 267 18.89 -7.74 1.02
N GLU A 268 17.69 -7.23 0.77
CA GLU A 268 16.69 -7.91 -0.05
C GLU A 268 17.10 -7.95 -1.52
N THR A 269 16.78 -9.07 -2.19
CA THR A 269 17.15 -9.33 -3.58
C THR A 269 15.92 -9.61 -4.44
N TYR A 270 16.02 -9.35 -5.75
CA TYR A 270 15.05 -9.81 -6.74
C TYR A 270 15.38 -11.21 -7.27
N VAL A 271 16.56 -11.74 -6.93
CA VAL A 271 16.99 -13.07 -7.34
C VAL A 271 16.32 -14.13 -6.45
N GLY A 272 15.44 -14.92 -7.03
CA GLY A 272 14.87 -16.13 -6.44
C GLY A 272 15.71 -17.36 -6.76
N LEU A 273 15.08 -18.53 -6.66
CA LEU A 273 15.72 -19.82 -6.90
C LEU A 273 15.18 -20.49 -8.16
N THR A 274 15.99 -21.40 -8.74
CA THR A 274 15.51 -22.37 -9.72
C THR A 274 14.52 -23.34 -9.07
N GLN A 275 13.76 -24.09 -9.87
CA GLN A 275 12.82 -25.10 -9.33
C GLN A 275 13.55 -26.20 -8.54
N SER A 276 14.73 -26.65 -9.03
CA SER A 276 15.55 -27.68 -8.39
C SER A 276 16.15 -27.20 -7.07
N ASP A 277 16.69 -25.97 -7.04
CA ASP A 277 17.30 -25.43 -5.83
C ASP A 277 16.24 -25.07 -4.77
N PHE A 278 15.09 -24.60 -5.19
CA PHE A 278 13.98 -24.36 -4.25
C PHE A 278 13.50 -25.65 -3.58
N ALA A 279 13.43 -26.76 -4.32
CA ALA A 279 13.05 -28.04 -3.77
C ALA A 279 14.06 -28.59 -2.75
N ARG A 280 15.36 -28.32 -2.97
CA ARG A 280 16.47 -28.80 -2.15
C ARG A 280 16.80 -27.88 -0.98
N THR A 281 16.90 -26.57 -1.23
CA THR A 281 17.35 -25.53 -0.29
C THR A 281 16.54 -24.24 -0.43
N PRO A 282 15.28 -24.21 0.03
CA PRO A 282 14.31 -23.12 -0.27
C PRO A 282 14.70 -21.74 0.27
N PHE A 283 15.67 -21.68 1.17
CA PHE A 283 16.13 -20.44 1.81
C PHE A 283 17.54 -20.01 1.35
N LEU A 284 18.10 -20.69 0.34
CA LEU A 284 19.38 -20.33 -0.25
C LEU A 284 19.31 -18.99 -0.99
N ARG A 285 20.44 -18.28 -1.06
CA ARG A 285 20.70 -17.15 -1.96
C ARG A 285 21.94 -17.42 -2.81
N TYR A 286 21.84 -17.16 -4.11
CA TYR A 286 23.01 -17.23 -5.00
C TYR A 286 23.99 -16.09 -4.68
N VAL A 287 25.28 -16.42 -4.66
CA VAL A 287 26.35 -15.46 -4.31
C VAL A 287 26.42 -14.25 -5.23
N GLY A 288 25.94 -14.37 -6.48
CA GLY A 288 25.80 -13.24 -7.39
C GLY A 288 24.84 -12.14 -6.90
N SER A 289 24.04 -12.40 -5.85
CA SER A 289 23.19 -11.40 -5.21
C SER A 289 23.78 -10.79 -3.93
N GLN A 290 25.05 -11.02 -3.61
CA GLN A 290 25.69 -10.58 -2.37
C GLN A 290 25.79 -9.04 -2.23
N LYS A 291 25.67 -8.31 -3.33
CA LYS A 291 25.68 -6.84 -3.35
C LYS A 291 24.27 -6.23 -3.36
N ASP A 292 23.22 -7.06 -3.42
CA ASP A 292 21.85 -6.56 -3.45
C ASP A 292 21.50 -5.92 -2.11
N GLN A 293 21.15 -4.63 -2.16
CA GLN A 293 20.83 -3.83 -1.00
C GLN A 293 19.80 -2.75 -1.35
N LEU A 294 18.82 -2.57 -0.51
CA LEU A 294 17.93 -1.41 -0.54
C LEU A 294 18.26 -0.48 0.63
N THR A 295 18.55 0.77 0.33
CA THR A 295 18.68 1.86 1.31
C THR A 295 17.57 2.86 1.08
N THR A 296 16.86 3.25 2.14
CA THR A 296 15.81 4.27 2.08
C THR A 296 15.94 5.29 3.21
N ARG A 297 15.41 6.49 2.96
CA ARG A 297 15.21 7.55 3.98
C ARG A 297 13.91 8.29 3.69
N HIS A 298 13.11 8.50 4.69
CA HIS A 298 11.83 9.19 4.61
C HIS A 298 11.74 10.28 5.68
N TYR A 299 11.32 11.47 5.28
CA TYR A 299 10.98 12.56 6.19
C TYR A 299 9.54 12.98 5.96
N GLN A 300 8.80 13.22 7.03
CA GLN A 300 7.42 13.64 7.00
C GLN A 300 7.18 14.83 7.91
N TRP A 301 6.49 15.84 7.39
CA TRP A 301 6.00 16.98 8.14
C TRP A 301 4.53 17.17 7.85
N VAL A 302 3.71 17.22 8.88
CA VAL A 302 2.26 17.43 8.76
C VAL A 302 1.81 18.43 9.81
N GLY A 303 1.22 19.53 9.37
CA GLY A 303 0.49 20.47 10.22
C GLY A 303 -1.00 20.25 10.04
N THR A 304 -1.74 19.94 11.10
CA THR A 304 -3.19 19.78 11.11
C THR A 304 -3.84 20.90 11.92
N TYR A 305 -4.60 21.75 11.26
CA TYR A 305 -5.44 22.75 11.91
C TYR A 305 -6.88 22.31 11.94
N LEU A 306 -7.45 22.25 13.12
CA LEU A 306 -8.84 21.94 13.36
C LEU A 306 -9.55 23.18 13.92
N LEU A 307 -10.65 23.58 13.28
CA LEU A 307 -11.59 24.57 13.75
C LEU A 307 -12.95 23.92 13.99
N GLN A 308 -13.32 23.74 15.23
CA GLN A 308 -14.68 23.38 15.62
C GLN A 308 -15.46 24.68 15.85
N PHE A 309 -16.11 25.16 14.79
CA PHE A 309 -16.86 26.42 14.84
C PHE A 309 -18.11 26.30 15.72
N SER A 310 -18.77 25.15 15.65
CA SER A 310 -19.93 24.80 16.46
C SER A 310 -20.03 23.27 16.62
N PRO A 311 -20.91 22.71 17.43
CA PRO A 311 -21.17 21.26 17.48
C PRO A 311 -21.55 20.67 16.11
N ARG A 312 -22.08 21.49 15.20
CA ARG A 312 -22.57 21.07 13.88
C ARG A 312 -21.58 21.32 12.75
N LEU A 313 -20.64 22.26 12.90
CA LEU A 313 -19.74 22.69 11.84
C LEU A 313 -18.26 22.61 12.28
N LYS A 314 -17.50 21.82 11.55
CA LYS A 314 -16.08 21.57 11.78
C LYS A 314 -15.30 21.71 10.48
N PHE A 315 -14.12 22.33 10.55
CA PHE A 315 -13.14 22.42 9.47
C PHE A 315 -11.85 21.74 9.89
N THR A 316 -11.28 20.94 9.00
CA THR A 316 -9.96 20.33 9.18
C THR A 316 -9.10 20.67 7.98
N THR A 317 -7.95 21.31 8.23
CA THR A 317 -6.99 21.65 7.17
C THR A 317 -5.63 21.03 7.50
N ASN A 318 -5.07 20.29 6.53
CA ASN A 318 -3.76 19.67 6.65
C ASN A 318 -2.80 20.32 5.65
N PHE A 319 -1.61 20.63 6.12
CA PHE A 319 -0.43 21.03 5.32
C PHE A 319 0.57 19.91 5.45
N TYR A 320 1.11 19.40 4.35
CA TYR A 320 2.05 18.29 4.42
C TYR A 320 3.20 18.45 3.42
N TYR A 321 4.37 17.94 3.85
CA TYR A 321 5.58 17.86 3.05
C TYR A 321 6.31 16.57 3.41
N ASN A 322 6.49 15.69 2.43
CA ASN A 322 7.21 14.43 2.57
C ASN A 322 8.35 14.38 1.56
N THR A 323 9.47 13.81 1.96
CA THR A 323 10.56 13.44 1.06
C THR A 323 10.90 11.99 1.25
N PHE A 324 11.24 11.32 0.16
CA PHE A 324 11.66 9.94 0.19
C PHE A 324 12.84 9.73 -0.74
N PHE A 325 13.88 9.15 -0.23
CA PHE A 325 15.05 8.68 -0.97
C PHE A 325 15.06 7.17 -0.99
N ARG A 326 15.40 6.56 -2.11
CA ARG A 326 15.77 5.16 -2.19
C ARG A 326 16.89 4.90 -3.19
N ASN A 327 17.73 3.94 -2.87
CA ASN A 327 18.60 3.27 -3.81
C ASN A 327 18.42 1.76 -3.67
N TRP A 328 17.75 1.15 -4.63
CA TRP A 328 17.74 -0.31 -4.72
C TRP A 328 18.88 -0.75 -5.64
N TYR A 329 20.00 -1.05 -5.01
CA TYR A 329 21.19 -1.59 -5.67
C TYR A 329 21.00 -3.09 -5.79
N LYS A 330 20.81 -3.62 -7.00
CA LYS A 330 20.41 -5.01 -7.21
C LYS A 330 20.95 -5.59 -8.51
N LEU A 331 21.22 -6.88 -8.49
CA LEU A 331 21.61 -7.63 -9.68
C LEU A 331 20.51 -7.58 -10.74
N GLU A 332 20.86 -7.18 -11.95
CA GLU A 332 19.96 -7.02 -13.09
C GLU A 332 20.16 -8.10 -14.16
N SER A 333 21.43 -8.44 -14.43
CA SER A 333 21.80 -9.35 -15.51
C SER A 333 23.20 -9.91 -15.34
N VAL A 334 23.49 -10.99 -16.05
CA VAL A 334 24.80 -11.60 -16.17
C VAL A 334 25.21 -11.59 -17.63
N LYS A 335 26.49 -11.34 -17.89
CA LYS A 335 27.11 -11.39 -19.20
C LYS A 335 28.22 -12.44 -19.17
N TYR A 336 28.25 -13.35 -20.16
CA TYR A 336 29.21 -14.45 -20.22
C TYR A 336 30.43 -14.13 -21.09
N GLY A 337 30.24 -13.51 -22.25
CA GLY A 337 31.29 -13.12 -23.18
C GLY A 337 31.45 -11.60 -23.30
N THR A 338 32.08 -11.14 -24.39
CA THR A 338 32.33 -9.70 -24.62
C THR A 338 31.24 -8.99 -25.42
N LEU A 339 30.42 -9.75 -26.17
CA LEU A 339 29.35 -9.19 -27.01
C LEU A 339 28.15 -8.78 -26.19
N ALA A 340 27.42 -7.73 -26.62
CA ALA A 340 26.19 -7.28 -25.99
C ALA A 340 25.09 -8.37 -26.03
N SER A 341 25.04 -9.18 -27.08
CA SER A 341 24.11 -10.30 -27.25
C SER A 341 24.33 -11.44 -26.24
N GLU A 342 25.49 -11.47 -25.59
CA GLU A 342 25.86 -12.46 -24.56
C GLU A 342 25.48 -12.00 -23.15
N LYS A 343 24.48 -11.12 -23.02
CA LYS A 343 23.89 -10.66 -21.75
C LYS A 343 22.50 -11.29 -21.57
N ARG A 344 22.25 -11.83 -20.39
CA ARG A 344 20.95 -12.42 -20.01
C ARG A 344 20.42 -11.77 -18.73
N THR A 345 19.10 -11.53 -18.68
CA THR A 345 18.44 -11.12 -17.45
C THR A 345 18.37 -12.27 -16.46
N ILE A 346 18.25 -11.96 -15.18
CA ILE A 346 18.13 -12.99 -14.14
C ILE A 346 16.90 -13.87 -14.37
N GLY A 347 15.78 -13.29 -14.84
CA GLY A 347 14.58 -14.05 -15.18
C GLY A 347 14.82 -15.10 -16.26
N GLN A 348 15.54 -14.76 -17.34
CA GLN A 348 15.91 -15.70 -18.40
C GLN A 348 16.80 -16.84 -17.89
N ILE A 349 17.78 -16.52 -17.03
CA ILE A 349 18.71 -17.51 -16.48
C ILE A 349 17.97 -18.51 -15.58
N LEU A 350 17.10 -18.03 -14.68
CA LEU A 350 16.41 -18.88 -13.71
C LEU A 350 15.22 -19.66 -14.30
N ALA A 351 14.64 -19.17 -15.40
CA ALA A 351 13.57 -19.88 -16.12
C ALA A 351 14.07 -21.13 -16.83
N ASP A 352 15.30 -21.11 -17.35
CA ASP A 352 15.95 -22.22 -18.06
C ASP A 352 17.45 -22.23 -17.74
N PRO A 353 17.84 -22.73 -16.55
CA PRO A 353 19.23 -22.72 -16.11
C PRO A 353 20.15 -23.68 -16.92
N GLU A 354 19.60 -24.71 -17.56
CA GLU A 354 20.36 -25.64 -18.36
C GLU A 354 20.86 -24.99 -19.66
N THR A 355 19.96 -24.37 -20.43
CA THR A 355 20.31 -23.61 -21.65
C THR A 355 21.16 -22.39 -21.30
N ASN A 356 21.02 -21.80 -20.13
CA ASN A 356 21.79 -20.65 -19.67
C ASN A 356 22.91 -21.01 -18.68
N ALA A 357 23.41 -22.25 -18.71
CA ALA A 357 24.42 -22.76 -17.77
C ALA A 357 25.62 -21.83 -17.57
N PRO A 358 26.27 -21.26 -18.61
CA PRO A 358 27.41 -20.39 -18.40
C PRO A 358 27.12 -19.13 -17.59
N TYR A 359 25.91 -18.61 -17.73
CA TYR A 359 25.41 -17.44 -16.94
C TYR A 359 25.02 -17.84 -15.52
N PHE A 360 24.39 -19.00 -15.38
CA PHE A 360 23.98 -19.55 -14.09
C PHE A 360 25.18 -19.92 -13.22
N ASP A 361 26.23 -20.47 -13.80
CA ASP A 361 27.48 -20.84 -13.09
C ASP A 361 28.19 -19.59 -12.55
N ILE A 362 28.20 -18.47 -13.29
CA ILE A 362 28.69 -17.19 -12.77
C ILE A 362 27.77 -16.66 -11.66
N LEU A 363 26.43 -16.70 -11.84
CA LEU A 363 25.45 -16.27 -10.86
C LEU A 363 25.59 -17.04 -9.55
N SER A 364 25.76 -18.34 -9.62
CA SER A 364 25.89 -19.24 -8.47
C SER A 364 27.31 -19.27 -7.86
N GLY A 365 28.31 -18.69 -8.52
CA GLY A 365 29.69 -18.68 -8.07
C GLY A 365 30.47 -19.95 -8.39
N LYS A 366 29.89 -20.89 -9.15
CA LYS A 366 30.57 -22.12 -9.57
C LYS A 366 31.74 -21.86 -10.53
N THR A 367 31.64 -20.75 -11.28
CA THR A 367 32.65 -20.36 -12.27
C THR A 367 32.99 -18.89 -12.10
N ASP A 368 34.30 -18.60 -12.13
CA ASP A 368 34.81 -17.22 -12.13
C ASP A 368 34.54 -16.53 -13.46
N SER A 369 34.27 -15.21 -13.40
CA SER A 369 34.17 -14.39 -14.60
C SER A 369 35.52 -14.24 -15.27
N ARG A 370 35.57 -14.46 -16.59
CA ARG A 370 36.79 -14.17 -17.37
C ARG A 370 36.94 -12.66 -17.52
N VAL A 371 38.16 -12.15 -17.41
CA VAL A 371 38.48 -10.74 -17.65
C VAL A 371 39.33 -10.64 -18.92
N PHE A 372 38.79 -10.01 -19.95
CA PHE A 372 39.46 -9.88 -21.26
C PHE A 372 40.11 -8.50 -21.42
N TYR A 373 39.55 -7.47 -20.79
CA TYR A 373 39.99 -6.10 -20.90
C TYR A 373 40.38 -5.55 -19.54
N ASN A 374 41.54 -4.92 -19.45
CA ASN A 374 42.04 -4.29 -18.21
C ASN A 374 42.15 -2.76 -18.32
N ASP A 375 41.96 -2.19 -19.51
CA ASP A 375 41.96 -0.76 -19.72
C ASP A 375 40.58 -0.16 -19.40
N TYR A 376 40.56 1.07 -18.88
CA TYR A 376 39.34 1.73 -18.37
C TYR A 376 38.23 1.86 -19.42
N GLU A 377 38.56 2.08 -20.68
CA GLU A 377 37.56 2.29 -21.74
C GLU A 377 36.78 1.02 -22.08
N HIS A 378 37.44 -0.14 -22.00
CA HIS A 378 36.84 -1.43 -22.36
C HIS A 378 36.41 -2.26 -21.15
N LEU A 379 36.74 -1.90 -19.91
CA LEU A 379 36.31 -2.64 -18.70
C LEU A 379 34.82 -3.00 -18.70
N LYS A 380 33.95 -2.09 -19.16
CA LYS A 380 32.48 -2.30 -19.24
C LYS A 380 32.08 -3.43 -20.21
N ASN A 381 32.97 -3.84 -21.10
CA ASN A 381 32.74 -4.89 -22.10
C ASN A 381 33.07 -6.29 -21.56
N ASN A 382 33.68 -6.41 -20.39
CA ASN A 382 33.99 -7.70 -19.79
C ASN A 382 32.71 -8.49 -19.43
N PRO A 383 32.81 -9.83 -19.37
CA PRO A 383 31.85 -10.68 -18.68
C PRO A 383 31.72 -10.33 -17.21
N GLY A 384 30.56 -10.66 -16.61
CA GLY A 384 30.31 -10.47 -15.18
C GLY A 384 28.87 -10.14 -14.85
N LEU A 385 28.68 -9.60 -13.65
CA LEU A 385 27.39 -9.33 -13.02
C LEU A 385 27.12 -7.83 -13.07
N PHE A 386 26.04 -7.43 -13.74
CA PHE A 386 25.61 -6.05 -13.82
C PHE A 386 24.64 -5.75 -12.67
N VAL A 387 25.08 -4.90 -11.75
CA VAL A 387 24.28 -4.47 -10.59
C VAL A 387 23.78 -3.06 -10.84
N ARG A 388 22.44 -2.92 -10.86
CA ARG A 388 21.78 -1.65 -11.12
C ARG A 388 21.52 -0.86 -9.85
N ALA A 389 21.99 0.36 -9.82
CA ALA A 389 21.58 1.35 -8.85
C ALA A 389 20.26 1.99 -9.28
N ASN A 390 19.15 1.64 -8.60
CA ASN A 390 17.85 2.27 -8.81
C ASN A 390 17.72 3.49 -7.91
N TYR A 391 18.57 4.48 -8.14
CA TYR A 391 18.67 5.70 -7.37
C TYR A 391 17.50 6.64 -7.69
N ARG A 392 16.74 7.04 -6.66
CA ARG A 392 15.59 7.93 -6.82
C ARG A 392 15.38 8.82 -5.62
N ASN A 393 15.02 10.07 -5.90
CA ASN A 393 14.51 11.01 -4.92
C ASN A 393 13.05 11.33 -5.24
N TYR A 394 12.27 11.52 -4.18
CA TYR A 394 10.87 11.87 -4.29
C TYR A 394 10.55 13.00 -3.34
N PHE A 395 9.59 13.83 -3.70
CA PHE A 395 8.85 14.63 -2.74
C PHE A 395 7.36 14.59 -3.03
N SER A 396 6.56 14.78 -1.99
CA SER A 396 5.14 15.06 -2.10
C SER A 396 4.75 16.16 -1.12
N ARG A 397 3.93 17.10 -1.55
CA ARG A 397 3.47 18.19 -0.72
C ARG A 397 2.09 18.66 -1.12
N GLY A 398 1.37 19.26 -0.19
CA GLY A 398 0.05 19.78 -0.52
C GLY A 398 -0.65 20.39 0.66
N VAL A 399 -1.85 20.84 0.34
CA VAL A 399 -2.83 21.35 1.30
C VAL A 399 -4.14 20.64 1.02
N GLN A 400 -4.76 20.09 2.06
CA GLN A 400 -6.12 19.57 1.97
C GLN A 400 -6.97 20.14 3.08
N THR A 401 -8.22 20.47 2.75
CA THR A 401 -9.19 20.96 3.72
C THR A 401 -10.50 20.21 3.55
N LYS A 402 -11.18 19.95 4.66
CA LYS A 402 -12.55 19.43 4.67
C LYS A 402 -13.41 20.23 5.62
N ALA A 403 -14.66 20.42 5.23
CA ALA A 403 -15.73 20.96 6.06
C ALA A 403 -16.76 19.85 6.33
N GLU A 404 -17.14 19.65 7.59
CA GLU A 404 -18.12 18.68 8.03
C GLU A 404 -19.28 19.43 8.66
N TYR A 405 -20.48 19.19 8.16
CA TYR A 405 -21.70 19.84 8.64
C TYR A 405 -22.78 18.81 8.97
N LYS A 406 -23.26 18.83 10.20
CA LYS A 406 -24.32 17.96 10.70
C LYS A 406 -25.57 18.76 11.01
N ALA A 407 -26.72 18.28 10.55
CA ALA A 407 -28.00 18.90 10.81
C ALA A 407 -29.07 17.84 11.08
N ILE A 408 -30.09 18.25 11.82
CA ILE A 408 -31.32 17.48 12.01
C ILE A 408 -32.46 18.33 11.44
N TRP A 409 -33.24 17.75 10.56
CA TRP A 409 -34.40 18.39 9.95
C TRP A 409 -35.60 17.45 10.05
N GLY A 410 -36.48 17.73 11.01
CA GLY A 410 -37.56 16.82 11.40
C GLY A 410 -36.99 15.45 11.79
N ASN A 411 -37.39 14.41 11.07
CA ASN A 411 -36.91 13.04 11.28
C ASN A 411 -35.68 12.68 10.41
N CYS A 412 -35.12 13.65 9.66
CA CYS A 412 -33.94 13.45 8.82
C CYS A 412 -32.68 13.89 9.55
N TYR A 413 -31.71 13.02 9.62
CA TYR A 413 -30.33 13.34 10.02
C TYR A 413 -29.47 13.52 8.77
N LEU A 414 -28.85 14.69 8.65
CA LEU A 414 -27.98 15.08 7.53
C LEU A 414 -26.54 15.20 8.03
N ASP A 415 -25.62 14.54 7.31
CA ASP A 415 -24.18 14.63 7.53
C ASP A 415 -23.51 14.90 6.17
N ASN A 416 -23.03 16.12 5.98
CA ASN A 416 -22.37 16.57 4.77
C ASN A 416 -20.88 16.77 4.99
N GLU A 417 -20.10 16.39 4.01
CA GLU A 417 -18.67 16.62 3.97
C GLU A 417 -18.27 17.19 2.59
N TRP A 418 -17.48 18.24 2.60
CA TRP A 418 -16.86 18.84 1.42
C TRP A 418 -15.36 18.83 1.61
N GLY A 419 -14.63 18.46 0.60
CA GLY A 419 -13.17 18.48 0.65
C GLY A 419 -12.54 19.09 -0.60
N LEU A 420 -11.40 19.71 -0.39
CA LEU A 420 -10.55 20.27 -1.43
C LEU A 420 -9.11 19.89 -1.14
N ARG A 421 -8.36 19.44 -2.16
CA ARG A 421 -6.94 19.13 -2.07
C ARG A 421 -6.18 19.67 -3.27
N TYR A 422 -5.10 20.41 -3.00
CA TYR A 422 -4.05 20.69 -3.95
C TYR A 422 -2.82 19.90 -3.58
N HIS A 423 -2.26 19.16 -4.53
CA HIS A 423 -1.13 18.26 -4.33
C HIS A 423 -0.12 18.40 -5.46
N THR A 424 1.15 18.33 -5.10
CA THR A 424 2.27 18.24 -6.05
C THR A 424 3.21 17.15 -5.59
N ASP A 425 3.59 16.25 -6.51
CA ASP A 425 4.61 15.25 -6.26
C ASP A 425 5.59 15.12 -7.43
N GLU A 426 6.76 14.53 -7.15
CA GLU A 426 7.84 14.35 -8.13
C GLU A 426 8.62 13.09 -7.83
N GLU A 427 9.00 12.37 -8.90
CA GLU A 427 10.05 11.35 -8.93
C GLU A 427 11.24 11.87 -9.73
N ASP A 428 12.41 11.98 -9.10
CA ASP A 428 13.70 12.15 -9.79
C ASP A 428 14.39 10.80 -9.88
N ARG A 429 14.49 10.27 -11.10
CA ARG A 429 15.02 8.94 -11.42
C ARG A 429 16.37 9.07 -12.10
N ASN A 430 17.41 8.45 -11.50
CA ASN A 430 18.77 8.53 -11.97
C ASN A 430 19.47 7.18 -11.77
N GLN A 431 19.54 6.34 -12.81
CA GLN A 431 19.98 4.95 -12.72
C GLN A 431 21.28 4.71 -13.49
N TRP A 432 22.09 3.78 -12.98
CA TRP A 432 23.29 3.27 -13.64
C TRP A 432 23.54 1.80 -13.30
N ASP A 433 24.38 1.13 -14.09
CA ASP A 433 24.82 -0.23 -13.83
C ASP A 433 26.31 -0.23 -13.49
N ASP A 434 26.69 -0.87 -12.39
CA ASP A 434 28.07 -1.24 -12.07
C ASP A 434 28.34 -2.66 -12.53
N LEU A 435 29.57 -2.96 -12.97
CA LEU A 435 29.98 -4.28 -13.39
C LEU A 435 30.91 -4.91 -12.35
N TYR A 436 30.60 -6.14 -11.96
CA TYR A 436 31.38 -6.96 -11.04
C TYR A 436 31.84 -8.23 -11.73
N ALA A 437 33.11 -8.63 -11.49
CA ALA A 437 33.55 -9.98 -11.75
C ALA A 437 33.21 -10.91 -10.58
N MET A 438 32.82 -12.14 -10.86
CA MET A 438 32.83 -13.22 -9.89
C MET A 438 34.23 -13.79 -9.81
N LYS A 439 34.83 -13.88 -8.62
CA LYS A 439 36.11 -14.48 -8.38
C LYS A 439 36.12 -15.16 -7.01
N ASN A 440 36.31 -16.49 -7.00
CA ASN A 440 36.26 -17.31 -5.79
C ASN A 440 35.01 -17.01 -4.96
N GLU A 441 33.83 -17.07 -5.56
CA GLU A 441 32.51 -16.77 -4.94
C GLU A 441 32.38 -15.34 -4.41
N GLN A 442 33.25 -14.40 -4.75
CA GLN A 442 33.21 -13.01 -4.33
C GLN A 442 33.03 -12.07 -5.53
N MET A 443 32.12 -11.12 -5.39
CA MET A 443 31.92 -10.07 -6.38
C MET A 443 32.93 -8.94 -6.20
N GLN A 444 33.83 -8.78 -7.16
CA GLN A 444 34.86 -7.73 -7.25
C GLN A 444 34.45 -6.68 -8.27
N LEU A 445 34.42 -5.39 -7.87
CA LEU A 445 34.04 -4.30 -8.77
C LEU A 445 35.10 -4.17 -9.88
N LEU A 446 34.66 -4.32 -11.14
CA LEU A 446 35.50 -4.09 -12.34
C LEU A 446 35.31 -2.67 -12.88
N TRP A 447 34.06 -2.23 -13.01
CA TRP A 447 33.74 -0.93 -13.58
C TRP A 447 32.59 -0.28 -12.86
N LYS A 448 32.79 0.99 -12.52
CA LYS A 448 31.76 1.81 -11.90
C LYS A 448 30.99 2.57 -12.97
N GLY A 449 29.69 2.39 -13.02
CA GLY A 449 28.84 3.01 -14.01
C GLY A 449 28.68 4.52 -13.80
N ILE A 450 28.23 5.17 -14.87
CA ILE A 450 27.98 6.61 -14.87
C ILE A 450 26.52 6.84 -14.48
N GLN A 451 26.30 7.65 -13.45
CA GLN A 451 24.97 8.01 -12.97
C GLN A 451 24.13 8.61 -14.13
N GLY A 452 22.89 8.12 -14.31
CA GLY A 452 22.01 8.51 -15.40
C GLY A 452 22.16 7.68 -16.70
N SER A 453 23.16 6.80 -16.79
CA SER A 453 23.41 6.02 -18.03
C SER A 453 22.37 4.94 -18.32
N GLN A 454 21.46 4.61 -17.39
CA GLN A 454 20.38 3.64 -17.60
C GLN A 454 19.00 4.27 -17.60
N ALA A 455 18.78 5.30 -16.76
CA ALA A 455 17.61 6.14 -16.80
C ALA A 455 17.93 7.49 -16.15
N ASN A 456 17.44 8.58 -16.75
CA ASN A 456 17.78 9.93 -16.34
C ASN A 456 16.62 10.90 -16.57
N LYS A 457 15.62 10.85 -15.67
CA LYS A 457 14.38 11.60 -15.87
C LYS A 457 13.74 12.11 -14.59
N ILE A 458 12.94 13.15 -14.72
CA ILE A 458 12.13 13.74 -13.66
C ILE A 458 10.68 13.69 -14.11
N THR A 459 9.80 13.09 -13.31
CA THR A 459 8.36 13.07 -13.54
C THR A 459 7.67 13.82 -12.40
N ARG A 460 6.85 14.81 -12.74
CA ARG A 460 6.11 15.65 -11.77
C ARG A 460 4.63 15.61 -12.07
N ALA A 461 3.82 15.63 -11.01
CA ALA A 461 2.39 15.79 -11.07
C ALA A 461 1.94 17.01 -10.26
N ASN A 462 0.95 17.76 -10.80
CA ASN A 462 0.15 18.73 -10.06
C ASN A 462 -1.30 18.27 -10.12
N ALA A 463 -1.97 18.19 -8.99
CA ALA A 463 -3.33 17.68 -8.92
C ALA A 463 -4.22 18.58 -8.06
N LEU A 464 -5.41 18.86 -8.57
CA LEU A 464 -6.51 19.50 -7.84
C LEU A 464 -7.65 18.51 -7.72
N ALA A 465 -8.06 18.21 -6.48
CA ALA A 465 -9.20 17.34 -6.21
C ALA A 465 -10.23 18.05 -5.35
N ALA A 466 -11.50 17.90 -5.70
CA ALA A 466 -12.62 18.38 -4.91
C ALA A 466 -13.62 17.24 -4.73
N TYR A 467 -14.27 17.15 -3.57
CA TYR A 467 -15.35 16.19 -3.38
C TYR A 467 -16.46 16.75 -2.51
N TRP A 468 -17.62 16.17 -2.68
CA TRP A 468 -18.79 16.33 -1.83
C TRP A 468 -19.35 14.95 -1.50
N LEU A 469 -19.69 14.76 -0.23
CA LEU A 469 -20.37 13.58 0.26
C LEU A 469 -21.55 14.03 1.15
N SER A 470 -22.74 13.51 0.87
CA SER A 470 -23.93 13.76 1.67
C SER A 470 -24.52 12.44 2.13
N LYS A 471 -24.69 12.29 3.44
CA LYS A 471 -25.34 11.16 4.07
C LYS A 471 -26.64 11.63 4.71
N VAL A 472 -27.75 11.10 4.24
CA VAL A 472 -29.08 11.39 4.73
C VAL A 472 -29.65 10.13 5.37
N SER A 473 -30.00 10.21 6.66
CA SER A 473 -30.66 9.11 7.37
C SER A 473 -32.09 9.52 7.74
N TYR A 474 -33.05 8.70 7.31
CA TYR A 474 -34.47 8.86 7.60
C TYR A 474 -35.03 7.54 8.08
N LYS A 475 -35.43 7.48 9.36
CA LYS A 475 -35.94 6.25 10.00
C LYS A 475 -34.96 5.09 9.82
N LYS A 476 -35.34 4.08 9.03
CA LYS A 476 -34.54 2.87 8.77
C LYS A 476 -33.61 2.98 7.55
N LEU A 477 -33.76 4.01 6.73
CA LEU A 477 -33.02 4.20 5.47
C LEU A 477 -31.91 5.23 5.66
N THR A 478 -30.72 4.90 5.20
CA THR A 478 -29.61 5.83 5.02
C THR A 478 -29.19 5.82 3.56
N VAL A 479 -29.12 6.99 2.96
CA VAL A 479 -28.64 7.22 1.60
C VAL A 479 -27.35 8.02 1.68
N THR A 480 -26.31 7.60 0.97
CA THR A 480 -25.07 8.37 0.82
C THR A 480 -24.84 8.65 -0.66
N ALA A 481 -24.84 9.90 -1.04
CA ALA A 481 -24.48 10.36 -2.38
C ALA A 481 -23.14 11.08 -2.34
N GLY A 482 -22.29 10.81 -3.29
CA GLY A 482 -20.96 11.40 -3.37
C GLY A 482 -20.55 11.75 -4.80
N LEU A 483 -19.76 12.80 -4.93
CA LEU A 483 -19.18 13.26 -6.18
C LEU A 483 -17.75 13.72 -5.91
N ARG A 484 -16.81 13.24 -6.74
CA ARG A 484 -15.42 13.70 -6.72
C ARG A 484 -15.00 14.19 -8.10
N PHE A 485 -14.25 15.25 -8.11
CA PHE A 485 -13.56 15.78 -9.28
C PHE A 485 -12.04 15.67 -9.07
N GLU A 486 -11.32 15.25 -10.11
CA GLU A 486 -9.86 15.26 -10.19
C GLU A 486 -9.42 15.98 -11.46
N HIS A 487 -8.45 16.89 -11.32
CA HIS A 487 -7.70 17.49 -12.40
C HIS A 487 -6.22 17.27 -12.16
N ILE A 488 -5.54 16.63 -13.11
CA ILE A 488 -4.15 16.17 -12.93
C ILE A 488 -3.35 16.62 -14.16
N GLU A 489 -2.24 17.31 -13.90
CA GLU A 489 -1.24 17.68 -14.90
C GLU A 489 0.02 16.88 -14.63
N LEU A 490 0.47 16.08 -15.60
CA LEU A 490 1.69 15.30 -15.56
C LEU A 490 2.73 15.88 -16.51
N LEU A 491 3.97 16.00 -16.07
CA LEU A 491 5.11 16.43 -16.86
C LEU A 491 6.29 15.51 -16.62
N GLU A 492 6.84 14.94 -17.68
CA GLU A 492 8.10 14.20 -17.65
C GLU A 492 9.17 14.96 -18.44
N LYS A 493 10.34 15.11 -17.82
CA LYS A 493 11.58 15.62 -18.43
C LYS A 493 12.56 14.48 -18.50
N ASP A 494 12.72 13.89 -19.69
CA ASP A 494 13.71 12.85 -19.94
C ASP A 494 14.99 13.47 -20.53
N TYR A 495 16.06 13.44 -19.75
CA TYR A 495 17.37 13.93 -20.20
C TYR A 495 18.11 12.93 -21.07
N THR A 496 17.53 11.75 -21.25
CA THR A 496 18.11 10.59 -21.95
C THR A 496 19.38 10.04 -21.29
N THR A 497 19.74 8.83 -21.64
CA THR A 497 20.99 8.18 -21.17
C THR A 497 22.26 8.80 -21.76
N ALA A 498 22.10 9.62 -22.80
CA ALA A 498 23.21 10.31 -23.48
C ALA A 498 23.56 11.67 -22.83
N ASP A 499 22.63 12.27 -22.05
CA ASP A 499 22.86 13.53 -21.32
C ASP A 499 22.93 13.26 -19.81
N THR A 500 23.90 12.46 -19.37
CA THR A 500 24.07 12.05 -17.98
C THR A 500 24.31 13.22 -17.02
N ARG A 501 24.82 14.35 -17.54
CA ARG A 501 25.06 15.58 -16.76
C ARG A 501 23.84 16.51 -16.69
N ARG A 502 22.73 16.17 -17.36
CA ARG A 502 21.50 16.97 -17.42
C ARG A 502 21.72 18.40 -17.95
N THR A 503 22.49 18.54 -19.00
CA THR A 503 22.72 19.83 -19.67
C THR A 503 21.46 20.36 -20.35
N GLY A 504 20.51 19.47 -20.66
CA GLY A 504 19.26 19.75 -21.33
C GLY A 504 19.34 19.74 -22.86
N GLN A 505 20.52 19.53 -23.46
CA GLN A 505 20.67 19.51 -24.93
C GLN A 505 19.89 18.39 -25.62
N LYS A 506 19.68 17.25 -24.93
CA LYS A 506 18.95 16.10 -25.45
C LYS A 506 17.68 15.81 -24.63
N ARG A 507 17.17 16.82 -23.90
CA ARG A 507 15.98 16.68 -23.07
C ARG A 507 14.72 16.58 -23.93
N ILE A 508 13.90 15.57 -23.61
CA ILE A 508 12.58 15.38 -24.16
C ILE A 508 11.57 15.75 -23.08
N GLU A 509 10.59 16.57 -23.37
CA GLU A 509 9.49 16.90 -22.46
C GLU A 509 8.20 16.29 -22.98
N THR A 510 7.53 15.53 -22.11
CA THR A 510 6.23 14.94 -22.41
C THR A 510 5.25 15.31 -21.32
N SER A 511 4.02 15.67 -21.69
CA SER A 511 2.98 16.05 -20.75
C SER A 511 1.66 15.32 -21.03
N ASN A 512 0.86 15.14 -19.98
CA ASN A 512 -0.50 14.62 -20.08
C ASN A 512 -1.40 15.35 -19.10
N ILE A 513 -2.67 15.57 -19.48
CA ILE A 513 -3.69 16.15 -18.62
C ILE A 513 -4.85 15.17 -18.52
N ALA A 514 -5.23 14.84 -17.29
CA ALA A 514 -6.37 13.98 -17.03
C ALA A 514 -7.41 14.68 -16.16
N ASN A 515 -8.67 14.53 -16.53
CA ASN A 515 -9.81 15.00 -15.76
C ASN A 515 -10.74 13.81 -15.46
N ALA A 516 -11.28 13.78 -14.26
CA ALA A 516 -12.25 12.74 -13.90
C ALA A 516 -13.37 13.30 -13.05
N VAL A 517 -14.58 12.80 -13.32
CA VAL A 517 -15.76 12.96 -12.47
C VAL A 517 -16.16 11.58 -11.97
N ILE A 518 -16.24 11.43 -10.66
CA ILE A 518 -16.36 10.15 -9.96
C ILE A 518 -17.61 10.21 -9.08
N PRO A 519 -18.79 9.83 -9.58
CA PRO A 519 -20.02 9.74 -8.79
C PRO A 519 -20.05 8.46 -7.94
N SER A 520 -20.78 8.53 -6.83
CA SER A 520 -21.11 7.37 -6.00
C SER A 520 -22.49 7.50 -5.39
N LEU A 521 -23.16 6.35 -5.21
CA LEU A 521 -24.42 6.24 -4.49
C LEU A 521 -24.41 4.97 -3.64
N GLY A 522 -24.75 5.09 -2.38
CA GLY A 522 -24.88 3.97 -1.46
C GLY A 522 -26.18 4.04 -0.67
N LEU A 523 -26.77 2.89 -0.43
CA LEU A 523 -28.00 2.70 0.33
C LEU A 523 -27.74 1.75 1.50
N HIS A 524 -28.28 2.05 2.66
CA HIS A 524 -28.29 1.14 3.81
C HIS A 524 -29.67 1.15 4.43
N TYR A 525 -30.24 -0.03 4.65
CA TYR A 525 -31.58 -0.17 5.22
C TYR A 525 -31.58 -1.16 6.39
N ASN A 526 -32.06 -0.70 7.54
CA ASN A 526 -32.26 -1.52 8.74
C ASN A 526 -33.57 -2.31 8.63
N LEU A 527 -33.48 -3.58 8.22
CA LEU A 527 -34.62 -4.49 8.12
C LEU A 527 -35.21 -4.76 9.50
N SER A 528 -34.35 -5.01 10.49
CA SER A 528 -34.69 -5.17 11.90
C SER A 528 -33.60 -4.57 12.80
N ALA A 529 -33.74 -4.66 14.11
CA ALA A 529 -32.70 -4.25 15.07
C ALA A 529 -31.37 -5.01 14.91
N SER A 530 -31.40 -6.21 14.35
CA SER A 530 -30.21 -7.07 14.20
C SER A 530 -29.83 -7.38 12.75
N LEU A 531 -30.63 -6.99 11.77
CA LEU A 531 -30.41 -7.28 10.36
C LEU A 531 -30.48 -5.99 9.54
N SER A 532 -29.47 -5.72 8.74
CA SER A 532 -29.47 -4.65 7.76
C SER A 532 -28.97 -5.13 6.39
N ALA A 533 -29.38 -4.43 5.35
CA ALA A 533 -28.94 -4.60 3.98
C ALA A 533 -28.32 -3.33 3.47
N PHE A 534 -27.36 -3.44 2.56
CA PHE A 534 -26.83 -2.28 1.85
C PHE A 534 -26.56 -2.63 0.39
N ALA A 535 -26.56 -1.60 -0.44
CA ALA A 535 -26.15 -1.67 -1.84
C ALA A 535 -25.44 -0.38 -2.23
N GLY A 536 -24.51 -0.46 -3.16
CA GLY A 536 -23.77 0.70 -3.63
C GLY A 536 -23.27 0.57 -5.04
N VAL A 537 -23.14 1.70 -5.72
CA VAL A 537 -22.51 1.84 -7.02
C VAL A 537 -21.58 3.05 -7.01
N HIS A 538 -20.41 2.92 -7.61
CA HIS A 538 -19.52 4.05 -7.79
C HIS A 538 -18.66 3.87 -9.05
N LYS A 539 -18.26 4.99 -9.63
CA LYS A 539 -17.23 5.02 -10.65
C LYS A 539 -15.86 5.04 -10.00
N GLY A 540 -14.98 4.13 -10.40
CA GLY A 540 -13.58 4.13 -10.02
C GLY A 540 -12.74 4.89 -11.04
N PHE A 541 -11.57 5.37 -10.60
CA PHE A 541 -10.59 6.10 -11.40
C PHE A 541 -9.18 5.76 -10.91
N SER A 542 -8.22 5.63 -11.85
CA SER A 542 -6.79 5.64 -11.58
C SER A 542 -6.09 6.56 -12.57
N PRO A 543 -5.16 7.44 -12.10
CA PRO A 543 -4.45 8.36 -12.97
C PRO A 543 -3.69 7.63 -14.08
N PRO A 544 -3.62 8.20 -15.29
CA PRO A 544 -2.73 7.70 -16.33
C PRO A 544 -1.30 8.14 -16.07
N GLY A 545 -0.32 7.52 -16.76
CA GLY A 545 1.03 8.07 -16.88
C GLY A 545 1.12 9.23 -17.87
N VAL A 546 2.34 9.68 -18.11
CA VAL A 546 2.63 10.64 -19.18
C VAL A 546 2.44 9.98 -20.54
N SER A 547 2.10 10.79 -21.55
CA SER A 547 1.98 10.33 -22.94
C SER A 547 3.29 9.72 -23.43
N LYS A 548 3.21 8.68 -24.25
CA LYS A 548 4.37 8.02 -24.86
C LYS A 548 4.33 8.16 -26.37
N GLU A 549 5.49 8.38 -26.94
CA GLU A 549 5.66 8.24 -28.37
C GLU A 549 5.75 6.75 -28.71
N ARG A 550 4.87 6.28 -29.58
CA ARG A 550 4.89 4.96 -30.18
C ARG A 550 5.40 5.05 -31.61
N ARG A 551 6.47 4.31 -31.91
CA ARG A 551 6.91 4.14 -33.29
C ARG A 551 5.97 3.16 -33.98
N VAL A 552 5.24 3.62 -34.96
CA VAL A 552 4.40 2.77 -35.81
C VAL A 552 5.04 2.73 -37.20
N MET A 553 5.30 1.53 -37.67
CA MET A 553 5.79 1.32 -39.05
C MET A 553 4.57 1.08 -39.95
N ASP A 554 4.40 1.89 -40.97
CA ASP A 554 3.37 1.69 -41.99
C ASP A 554 3.71 0.50 -42.91
N ARG A 555 2.77 0.13 -43.79
CA ARG A 555 2.99 -0.99 -44.73
C ARG A 555 4.11 -0.72 -45.75
N ASN A 556 4.59 0.51 -45.84
CA ASN A 556 5.67 0.95 -46.74
C ASN A 556 7.02 1.05 -46.01
N GLY A 557 7.08 0.67 -44.72
CA GLY A 557 8.30 0.73 -43.91
C GLY A 557 8.61 2.10 -43.33
N ASN A 558 7.74 3.11 -43.46
CA ASN A 558 7.93 4.44 -42.88
C ASN A 558 7.59 4.41 -41.39
N ILE A 559 8.50 4.94 -40.56
CA ILE A 559 8.28 5.06 -39.11
C ILE A 559 7.62 6.40 -38.83
N THR A 560 6.40 6.35 -38.35
CA THR A 560 5.66 7.54 -37.85
C THR A 560 5.70 7.48 -36.29
N LEU A 561 6.04 8.61 -35.67
CA LEU A 561 5.91 8.81 -34.25
C LEU A 561 4.48 9.22 -33.94
N LEU A 562 3.71 8.33 -33.32
CA LEU A 562 2.38 8.65 -32.79
C LEU A 562 2.52 8.96 -31.31
N THR A 563 2.11 10.16 -30.92
CA THR A 563 1.97 10.50 -29.50
C THR A 563 0.62 9.98 -29.03
N GLU A 564 0.62 8.89 -28.27
CA GLU A 564 -0.60 8.37 -27.64
C GLU A 564 -0.74 8.97 -26.25
N ASN A 565 -1.77 9.78 -26.04
CA ASN A 565 -2.19 10.21 -24.72
C ASN A 565 -2.76 9.00 -23.98
N GLN A 566 -2.12 8.63 -22.87
CA GLN A 566 -2.64 7.56 -22.03
C GLN A 566 -3.96 7.98 -21.40
N LYS A 567 -4.97 7.14 -21.60
CA LYS A 567 -6.29 7.34 -20.98
C LYS A 567 -6.25 6.87 -19.54
N PRO A 568 -6.94 7.56 -18.62
CA PRO A 568 -7.09 7.07 -17.27
C PRO A 568 -7.85 5.73 -17.25
N GLU A 569 -7.47 4.87 -16.29
CA GLU A 569 -8.28 3.69 -15.98
C GLU A 569 -9.57 4.12 -15.30
N SER A 570 -10.67 3.50 -15.67
CA SER A 570 -11.96 3.69 -15.00
C SER A 570 -12.63 2.35 -14.72
N SER A 571 -13.51 2.34 -13.72
CA SER A 571 -14.33 1.17 -13.43
C SER A 571 -15.73 1.56 -13.00
N ILE A 572 -16.69 0.68 -13.24
CA ILE A 572 -18.02 0.71 -12.59
C ILE A 572 -18.05 -0.41 -11.58
N ASN A 573 -18.21 -0.05 -10.33
CA ASN A 573 -18.16 -0.96 -9.19
C ASN A 573 -19.54 -1.03 -8.54
N ILE A 574 -20.09 -2.23 -8.42
CA ILE A 574 -21.40 -2.51 -7.82
C ILE A 574 -21.19 -3.48 -6.67
N GLU A 575 -21.86 -3.23 -5.56
CA GLU A 575 -21.85 -4.14 -4.42
C GLU A 575 -23.22 -4.19 -3.75
N ALA A 576 -23.52 -5.34 -3.13
CA ALA A 576 -24.65 -5.48 -2.24
C ALA A 576 -24.28 -6.43 -1.10
N GLY A 577 -24.84 -6.21 0.08
CA GLY A 577 -24.51 -7.02 1.25
C GLY A 577 -25.59 -7.04 2.31
N LEU A 578 -25.50 -8.07 3.16
CA LEU A 578 -26.32 -8.28 4.34
C LEU A 578 -25.43 -8.26 5.59
N ARG A 579 -25.89 -7.61 6.65
CA ARG A 579 -25.23 -7.55 7.95
C ARG A 579 -26.15 -8.02 9.04
N VAL A 580 -25.69 -8.98 9.83
CA VAL A 580 -26.34 -9.41 11.06
C VAL A 580 -25.50 -8.95 12.24
N SER A 581 -26.13 -8.36 13.25
CA SER A 581 -25.47 -7.93 14.48
C SER A 581 -26.35 -8.30 15.68
N LYS A 582 -25.97 -9.39 16.33
CA LYS A 582 -26.51 -9.84 17.61
C LYS A 582 -25.40 -9.77 18.66
N GLN A 583 -25.73 -9.80 19.93
CA GLN A 583 -24.76 -9.67 21.02
C GLN A 583 -23.54 -10.58 20.88
N GLN A 584 -23.76 -11.88 20.64
CA GLN A 584 -22.72 -12.90 20.53
C GLN A 584 -22.29 -13.20 19.09
N PHE A 585 -23.06 -12.80 18.08
CA PHE A 585 -22.84 -13.17 16.68
C PHE A 585 -22.96 -11.96 15.76
N LYS A 586 -21.93 -11.71 14.99
CA LYS A 586 -21.89 -10.67 13.98
C LYS A 586 -21.40 -11.26 12.68
N THR A 587 -22.15 -11.04 11.60
CA THR A 587 -21.73 -11.52 10.26
C THR A 587 -22.03 -10.49 9.20
N GLU A 588 -21.30 -10.58 8.11
CA GLU A 588 -21.49 -9.78 6.91
C GLU A 588 -21.21 -10.65 5.68
N LEU A 589 -22.10 -10.59 4.71
CA LEU A 589 -21.95 -11.22 3.40
C LEU A 589 -22.10 -10.14 2.35
N ILE A 590 -21.13 -10.04 1.42
CA ILE A 590 -21.10 -9.04 0.36
C ILE A 590 -20.86 -9.74 -0.97
N GLY A 591 -21.67 -9.42 -1.99
CA GLY A 591 -21.37 -9.69 -3.39
C GLY A 591 -20.86 -8.43 -4.06
N PHE A 592 -19.89 -8.55 -4.96
CA PHE A 592 -19.36 -7.42 -5.72
C PHE A 592 -19.13 -7.77 -7.20
N TYR A 593 -19.24 -6.74 -8.05
CA TYR A 593 -18.99 -6.81 -9.47
C TYR A 593 -18.31 -5.52 -9.92
N ASN A 594 -17.11 -5.62 -10.48
CA ASN A 594 -16.30 -4.50 -10.95
C ASN A 594 -16.00 -4.70 -12.43
N ASN A 595 -16.38 -3.73 -13.26
CA ASN A 595 -16.10 -3.71 -14.69
C ASN A 595 -15.09 -2.59 -14.97
N TYR A 596 -13.90 -2.97 -15.43
CA TYR A 596 -12.78 -2.08 -15.71
C TYR A 596 -12.70 -1.75 -17.19
N SER A 597 -12.48 -0.48 -17.50
CA SER A 597 -12.19 0.04 -18.84
C SER A 597 -10.85 0.76 -18.85
N ASN A 598 -10.09 0.62 -19.94
CA ASN A 598 -8.73 1.17 -20.07
C ASN A 598 -7.82 0.77 -18.90
N MET A 599 -7.94 -0.47 -18.44
CA MET A 599 -7.10 -0.96 -17.34
C MET A 599 -5.63 -0.65 -17.61
N LEU A 600 -4.92 -0.12 -16.61
CA LEU A 600 -3.52 0.28 -16.73
C LEU A 600 -2.62 -0.83 -16.20
N GLY A 601 -1.78 -1.36 -17.07
CA GLY A 601 -0.58 -2.14 -16.72
C GLY A 601 0.62 -1.23 -16.55
N SER A 602 1.62 -1.67 -15.80
CA SER A 602 2.91 -1.00 -15.65
C SER A 602 4.06 -1.99 -15.80
N ASP A 603 5.14 -1.55 -16.43
CA ASP A 603 6.37 -2.33 -16.58
C ASP A 603 7.21 -2.21 -15.32
N LEU A 604 6.80 -2.88 -14.23
CA LEU A 604 7.53 -2.92 -12.97
C LEU A 604 8.54 -4.07 -12.96
N ALA A 605 9.78 -3.78 -12.62
CA ALA A 605 10.80 -4.81 -12.42
C ALA A 605 10.41 -5.80 -11.31
N ALA A 606 9.61 -5.39 -10.34
CA ALA A 606 9.07 -6.25 -9.29
C ALA A 606 8.22 -7.42 -9.83
N MET A 607 7.70 -7.31 -11.07
CA MET A 607 6.90 -8.35 -11.74
C MET A 607 7.63 -9.00 -12.92
N GLY A 608 8.96 -8.92 -12.95
CA GLY A 608 9.75 -9.47 -14.05
C GLY A 608 9.79 -8.59 -15.29
N GLY A 609 9.19 -7.41 -15.28
CA GLY A 609 9.30 -6.43 -16.34
C GLY A 609 10.68 -5.76 -16.41
N THR A 610 10.91 -4.93 -17.42
CA THR A 610 12.20 -4.25 -17.63
C THR A 610 12.45 -3.10 -16.63
N GLY A 611 11.44 -2.74 -15.85
CA GLY A 611 11.52 -1.68 -14.83
C GLY A 611 11.53 -0.27 -15.41
N THR A 612 11.10 -0.10 -16.64
CA THR A 612 10.95 1.22 -17.27
C THR A 612 9.86 2.04 -16.59
N LEU A 613 8.97 1.40 -15.82
CA LEU A 613 7.72 1.94 -15.27
C LEU A 613 6.77 2.48 -16.35
N ALA A 614 6.98 2.02 -17.58
CA ALA A 614 6.09 2.37 -18.66
C ALA A 614 4.67 1.86 -18.36
N GLN A 615 3.70 2.76 -18.33
CA GLN A 615 2.30 2.39 -18.27
C GLN A 615 1.76 2.14 -19.69
N PHE A 616 0.82 1.20 -19.79
CA PHE A 616 0.13 0.89 -21.05
C PHE A 616 -1.32 0.50 -20.73
N ASN A 617 -2.23 0.79 -21.65
CA ASN A 617 -3.62 0.37 -21.50
C ASN A 617 -3.73 -1.10 -21.93
N VAL A 618 -4.21 -1.97 -21.04
CA VAL A 618 -4.41 -3.42 -21.27
C VAL A 618 -5.85 -3.77 -21.68
N GLY A 619 -6.76 -2.78 -21.82
CA GLY A 619 -8.11 -2.98 -22.26
C GLY A 619 -9.13 -3.11 -21.13
N GLU A 620 -10.03 -4.07 -21.22
CA GLU A 620 -11.14 -4.26 -20.30
C GLU A 620 -10.98 -5.54 -19.49
N ALA A 621 -11.44 -5.50 -18.24
CA ALA A 621 -11.47 -6.68 -17.38
C ALA A 621 -12.70 -6.65 -16.46
N VAL A 622 -13.17 -7.83 -16.08
CA VAL A 622 -14.24 -8.00 -15.09
C VAL A 622 -13.69 -8.72 -13.88
N VAL A 623 -14.00 -8.21 -12.71
CA VAL A 623 -13.71 -8.87 -11.42
C VAL A 623 -14.99 -8.95 -10.61
N LYS A 624 -15.36 -10.15 -10.20
CA LYS A 624 -16.56 -10.41 -9.41
C LYS A 624 -16.24 -11.36 -8.26
N GLY A 625 -17.04 -11.33 -7.21
CA GLY A 625 -16.79 -12.23 -6.09
C GLY A 625 -17.72 -12.03 -4.92
N ALA A 626 -17.39 -12.76 -3.86
CA ALA A 626 -18.10 -12.73 -2.59
C ALA A 626 -17.13 -12.61 -1.41
N GLU A 627 -17.50 -11.79 -0.44
CA GLU A 627 -16.79 -11.59 0.80
C GLU A 627 -17.67 -12.00 1.97
N PHE A 628 -17.14 -12.80 2.88
CA PHE A 628 -17.85 -13.25 4.07
C PHE A 628 -16.99 -13.02 5.31
N ILE A 629 -17.59 -12.50 6.37
CA ILE A 629 -17.00 -12.43 7.69
C ILE A 629 -18.02 -12.82 8.73
N ALA A 630 -17.61 -13.65 9.68
CA ALA A 630 -18.39 -14.03 10.85
C ALA A 630 -17.53 -13.87 12.11
N GLN A 631 -18.12 -13.30 13.14
CA GLN A 631 -17.53 -13.18 14.47
C GLN A 631 -18.52 -13.79 15.46
N TYR A 632 -18.01 -14.69 16.29
CA TYR A 632 -18.82 -15.37 17.29
C TYR A 632 -18.11 -15.38 18.64
N GLN A 633 -18.83 -15.00 19.68
CA GLN A 633 -18.42 -15.07 21.07
C GLN A 633 -19.39 -16.01 21.80
N PRO A 634 -19.00 -17.28 22.01
CA PRO A 634 -19.88 -18.29 22.62
C PRO A 634 -20.38 -17.93 24.02
N PHE A 635 -19.55 -17.26 24.79
CA PHE A 635 -19.84 -16.90 26.18
C PHE A 635 -20.26 -15.44 26.31
N PRO A 636 -21.08 -15.07 27.31
CA PRO A 636 -21.41 -13.68 27.62
C PRO A 636 -20.17 -12.83 27.90
N GLU A 637 -20.31 -11.51 27.80
CA GLU A 637 -19.19 -10.58 28.01
C GLU A 637 -18.64 -10.60 29.45
N ASP A 638 -19.44 -10.94 30.43
CA ASP A 638 -19.10 -11.05 31.84
C ASP A 638 -18.52 -12.44 32.23
N ALA A 639 -18.59 -13.41 31.31
CA ALA A 639 -18.02 -14.74 31.57
C ALA A 639 -16.52 -14.68 31.84
N PRO A 640 -16.00 -15.50 32.80
CA PRO A 640 -14.58 -15.52 33.10
C PRO A 640 -13.72 -16.05 31.95
N LEU A 641 -14.26 -16.93 31.12
CA LEU A 641 -13.64 -17.42 29.90
C LEU A 641 -14.28 -16.76 28.67
N LYS A 642 -13.47 -16.15 27.84
CA LYS A 642 -13.89 -15.57 26.54
C LYS A 642 -13.19 -16.32 25.41
N THR A 643 -13.97 -16.79 24.43
CA THR A 643 -13.43 -17.56 23.29
C THR A 643 -13.89 -16.96 21.97
N PRO A 644 -13.39 -15.74 21.61
CA PRO A 644 -13.75 -15.10 20.36
C PRO A 644 -13.28 -15.91 19.15
N LEU A 645 -14.20 -16.16 18.24
CA LEU A 645 -13.97 -16.78 16.93
C LEU A 645 -14.18 -15.74 15.85
N GLN A 646 -13.30 -15.68 14.85
CA GLN A 646 -13.50 -14.86 13.66
C GLN A 646 -13.10 -15.65 12.43
N LEU A 647 -14.01 -15.75 11.48
CA LEU A 647 -13.81 -16.34 10.17
C LEU A 647 -13.94 -15.23 9.12
N SER A 648 -13.00 -15.15 8.20
CA SER A 648 -13.14 -14.35 6.98
C SER A 648 -12.83 -15.21 5.77
N TYR A 649 -13.63 -15.05 4.71
CA TYR A 649 -13.51 -15.77 3.46
C TYR A 649 -13.75 -14.83 2.29
N THR A 650 -12.95 -14.99 1.23
CA THR A 650 -13.12 -14.27 -0.03
C THR A 650 -13.08 -15.26 -1.20
N PHE A 651 -14.04 -15.12 -2.08
CA PHE A 651 -14.04 -15.69 -3.43
C PHE A 651 -13.87 -14.55 -4.44
N THR A 652 -12.91 -14.67 -5.36
CA THR A 652 -12.66 -13.69 -6.43
C THR A 652 -12.48 -14.41 -7.75
N ASP A 653 -13.24 -14.01 -8.74
CA ASP A 653 -13.16 -14.48 -10.12
C ASP A 653 -12.81 -13.31 -11.02
N THR A 654 -11.85 -13.51 -11.94
CA THR A 654 -11.30 -12.43 -12.80
C THR A 654 -11.29 -12.88 -14.24
N GLU A 655 -11.56 -11.96 -15.16
CA GLU A 655 -11.61 -12.24 -16.60
C GLU A 655 -11.14 -11.03 -17.40
N MET A 656 -10.12 -11.20 -18.24
CA MET A 656 -9.70 -10.24 -19.25
C MET A 656 -10.70 -10.29 -20.42
N LYS A 657 -11.18 -9.12 -20.86
CA LYS A 657 -12.16 -9.03 -21.96
C LYS A 657 -11.55 -8.84 -23.32
N ASN A 658 -10.29 -8.41 -23.39
CA ASN A 658 -9.54 -8.13 -24.60
C ASN A 658 -8.29 -8.97 -24.69
N SER A 659 -7.88 -9.27 -25.92
CA SER A 659 -6.57 -9.87 -26.21
C SER A 659 -5.55 -8.78 -26.50
N PHE A 660 -4.34 -8.90 -25.96
CA PHE A 660 -3.22 -7.98 -26.18
C PHE A 660 -1.89 -8.69 -25.91
N GLU A 661 -0.80 -8.03 -26.25
CA GLU A 661 0.56 -8.50 -25.95
C GLU A 661 1.33 -7.40 -25.21
N SER A 662 2.08 -7.78 -24.18
CA SER A 662 2.93 -6.87 -23.42
C SER A 662 4.23 -7.56 -22.96
N ASN A 663 5.27 -6.76 -22.74
CA ASN A 663 6.54 -7.27 -22.23
C ASN A 663 6.47 -7.85 -20.81
N SER A 664 5.50 -7.38 -20.01
CA SER A 664 5.35 -7.79 -18.60
C SER A 664 4.44 -9.00 -18.41
N TRP A 665 3.41 -9.16 -19.25
CA TRP A 665 2.40 -10.19 -19.14
C TRP A 665 2.47 -11.23 -20.28
N GLY A 666 3.32 -11.01 -21.28
CA GLY A 666 3.34 -11.82 -22.49
C GLY A 666 2.06 -11.67 -23.31
N ARG A 667 1.64 -12.75 -23.96
CA ARG A 667 0.41 -12.81 -24.75
C ARG A 667 -0.78 -13.08 -23.82
N VAL A 668 -1.75 -12.15 -23.79
CA VAL A 668 -3.02 -12.27 -23.08
C VAL A 668 -4.14 -12.50 -24.09
N VAL A 669 -5.05 -13.43 -23.77
CA VAL A 669 -6.21 -13.75 -24.60
C VAL A 669 -7.48 -13.42 -23.82
N ALA A 670 -8.53 -12.97 -24.49
CA ALA A 670 -9.83 -12.74 -23.86
C ALA A 670 -10.31 -14.00 -23.14
N GLY A 671 -10.78 -13.86 -21.91
CA GLY A 671 -11.13 -14.97 -21.02
C GLY A 671 -10.02 -15.35 -20.03
N ASP A 672 -8.79 -14.83 -20.18
CA ASP A 672 -7.70 -15.13 -19.25
C ASP A 672 -7.95 -14.51 -17.87
N GLU A 673 -7.54 -15.26 -16.84
CA GLU A 673 -7.53 -14.77 -15.46
C GLU A 673 -6.41 -13.77 -15.24
N ILE A 674 -6.64 -12.76 -14.36
CA ILE A 674 -5.61 -11.81 -13.95
C ILE A 674 -4.60 -12.52 -13.04
N PRO A 675 -3.29 -12.42 -13.31
CA PRO A 675 -2.27 -13.06 -12.47
C PRO A 675 -2.24 -12.55 -11.03
N TYR A 676 -1.74 -13.39 -10.12
CA TYR A 676 -1.55 -13.07 -8.70
C TYR A 676 -2.81 -12.71 -7.92
N ILE A 677 -3.98 -13.09 -8.41
CA ILE A 677 -5.25 -12.95 -7.68
C ILE A 677 -5.67 -14.32 -7.17
N ASN A 678 -5.78 -14.45 -5.85
CA ASN A 678 -6.25 -15.66 -5.21
C ASN A 678 -7.76 -15.85 -5.45
N ARG A 679 -8.16 -16.98 -6.03
CA ARG A 679 -9.58 -17.32 -6.21
C ARG A 679 -10.27 -17.57 -4.87
N HIS A 680 -9.58 -18.21 -3.92
CA HIS A 680 -10.09 -18.53 -2.59
C HIS A 680 -9.07 -18.13 -1.53
N THR A 681 -9.49 -17.34 -0.56
CA THR A 681 -8.72 -17.06 0.65
C THR A 681 -9.60 -17.25 1.88
N LEU A 682 -9.02 -17.82 2.95
CA LEU A 682 -9.70 -18.00 4.22
C LEU A 682 -8.76 -17.63 5.37
N ASN A 683 -9.30 -16.93 6.35
CA ASN A 683 -8.62 -16.67 7.61
C ASN A 683 -9.55 -17.01 8.76
N LEU A 684 -9.08 -17.87 9.67
CA LEU A 684 -9.78 -18.24 10.91
C LEU A 684 -8.90 -17.83 12.10
N SER A 685 -9.46 -17.07 13.02
CA SER A 685 -8.83 -16.68 14.27
C SER A 685 -9.64 -17.22 15.45
N ILE A 686 -8.99 -17.97 16.33
CA ILE A 686 -9.54 -18.56 17.54
C ILE A 686 -8.81 -17.93 18.72
N GLY A 687 -9.54 -17.33 19.65
CA GLY A 687 -8.99 -16.77 20.88
C GLY A 687 -9.50 -17.50 22.13
N ALA A 688 -8.72 -17.47 23.20
CA ALA A 688 -9.14 -17.85 24.54
C ALA A 688 -8.55 -16.86 25.53
N THR A 689 -9.38 -16.21 26.32
CA THR A 689 -8.94 -15.30 27.38
C THR A 689 -9.55 -15.76 28.71
N TYR A 690 -8.71 -16.04 29.68
CA TYR A 690 -9.11 -16.41 31.02
C TYR A 690 -8.26 -15.66 32.05
N SER A 691 -8.92 -14.88 32.89
CA SER A 691 -8.25 -14.04 33.89
C SER A 691 -7.16 -13.15 33.24
N ARG A 692 -5.89 -13.40 33.51
CA ARG A 692 -4.71 -12.68 33.03
C ARG A 692 -4.02 -13.31 31.81
N TYR A 693 -4.53 -14.44 31.31
CA TYR A 693 -3.96 -15.18 30.20
C TYR A 693 -4.77 -15.01 28.92
N GLU A 694 -4.10 -14.85 27.82
CA GLU A 694 -4.69 -14.79 26.48
C GLU A 694 -3.92 -15.73 25.56
N LEU A 695 -4.62 -16.60 24.85
CA LEU A 695 -4.10 -17.47 23.82
C LEU A 695 -4.85 -17.20 22.51
N ASN A 696 -4.13 -17.13 21.38
CA ASN A 696 -4.75 -16.99 20.07
C ASN A 696 -4.10 -17.93 19.07
N ILE A 697 -4.88 -18.51 18.18
CA ILE A 697 -4.46 -19.29 17.01
C ILE A 697 -5.05 -18.64 15.76
N GLY A 698 -4.19 -18.44 14.77
CA GLY A 698 -4.56 -17.96 13.45
C GLY A 698 -4.29 -19.03 12.39
N ILE A 699 -5.27 -19.30 11.56
CA ILE A 699 -5.19 -20.25 10.44
C ILE A 699 -5.45 -19.49 9.16
N ARG A 700 -4.51 -19.54 8.21
CA ARG A 700 -4.60 -18.82 6.94
C ARG A 700 -4.46 -19.80 5.79
N TYR A 701 -5.49 -19.88 4.96
CA TYR A 701 -5.49 -20.63 3.71
C TYR A 701 -5.43 -19.66 2.52
N SER A 702 -4.54 -19.96 1.59
CA SER A 702 -4.39 -19.29 0.30
C SER A 702 -4.56 -20.34 -0.79
N GLY A 703 -5.54 -20.17 -1.65
CA GLY A 703 -5.75 -21.04 -2.81
C GLY A 703 -4.58 -20.97 -3.80
N ALA A 704 -4.52 -21.91 -4.73
CA ALA A 704 -3.53 -21.87 -5.80
C ALA A 704 -3.71 -20.61 -6.65
N VAL A 705 -2.58 -20.04 -7.12
CA VAL A 705 -2.52 -18.77 -7.85
C VAL A 705 -1.75 -18.95 -9.14
N ARG A 706 -2.29 -18.39 -10.21
CA ARG A 706 -1.66 -18.25 -11.51
C ARG A 706 -0.68 -17.06 -11.50
N THR A 707 0.53 -17.25 -11.99
CA THR A 707 1.55 -16.18 -12.06
C THR A 707 1.64 -15.50 -13.42
N GLU A 708 1.01 -16.08 -14.43
CA GLU A 708 0.90 -15.57 -15.80
C GLU A 708 -0.57 -15.62 -16.25
N PRO A 709 -1.01 -14.78 -17.19
CA PRO A 709 -2.35 -14.86 -17.75
C PRO A 709 -2.66 -16.24 -18.33
N GLY A 710 -3.91 -16.68 -18.26
CA GLY A 710 -4.32 -17.97 -18.82
C GLY A 710 -5.66 -18.44 -18.28
N GLN A 711 -6.14 -19.57 -18.82
CA GLN A 711 -7.45 -20.17 -18.52
C GLN A 711 -7.29 -21.62 -18.03
N GLY A 712 -8.28 -22.11 -17.32
CA GLY A 712 -8.38 -23.51 -16.91
C GLY A 712 -7.31 -23.95 -15.91
N LEU A 713 -6.75 -25.15 -16.10
CA LEU A 713 -5.75 -25.71 -15.20
C LEU A 713 -4.43 -24.90 -15.26
N ILE A 714 -3.85 -24.63 -14.09
CA ILE A 714 -2.60 -23.87 -13.96
C ILE A 714 -1.42 -24.83 -14.16
N ALA A 715 -0.57 -24.58 -15.16
CA ALA A 715 0.65 -25.33 -15.36
C ALA A 715 1.60 -25.19 -14.15
N GLU A 716 2.30 -26.25 -13.77
CA GLU A 716 3.12 -26.29 -12.54
C GLU A 716 4.18 -25.18 -12.48
N ARG A 717 4.81 -24.83 -13.64
CA ARG A 717 5.80 -23.75 -13.72
C ARG A 717 5.19 -22.33 -13.61
N GLN A 718 3.85 -22.20 -13.75
CA GLN A 718 3.12 -20.93 -13.66
C GLN A 718 2.25 -20.84 -12.41
N LYS A 719 2.41 -21.79 -11.48
CA LYS A 719 1.54 -21.96 -10.32
C LYS A 719 2.28 -21.68 -9.03
N ILE A 720 1.63 -20.92 -8.16
CA ILE A 720 1.89 -20.93 -6.73
C ILE A 720 0.91 -21.91 -6.12
N PRO A 721 1.36 -23.04 -5.54
CA PRO A 721 0.49 -24.04 -4.94
C PRO A 721 -0.30 -23.46 -3.76
N ALA A 722 -1.48 -24.05 -3.50
CA ALA A 722 -2.26 -23.70 -2.31
C ALA A 722 -1.50 -24.06 -1.02
N TYR A 723 -1.66 -23.23 0.01
CA TYR A 723 -1.04 -23.49 1.31
C TYR A 723 -1.91 -23.04 2.47
N THR A 724 -1.70 -23.70 3.62
CA THR A 724 -2.29 -23.33 4.91
C THR A 724 -1.16 -23.08 5.90
N ILE A 725 -1.21 -21.96 6.62
CA ILE A 725 -0.23 -21.55 7.63
C ILE A 725 -0.94 -21.35 8.96
N PHE A 726 -0.31 -21.84 10.02
CA PHE A 726 -0.76 -21.70 11.41
C PHE A 726 0.18 -20.76 12.15
N ASP A 727 -0.39 -19.75 12.81
CA ASP A 727 0.32 -18.86 13.70
C ASP A 727 -0.33 -18.93 15.10
N ALA A 728 0.43 -18.63 16.15
CA ALA A 728 -0.12 -18.57 17.49
C ALA A 728 0.48 -17.41 18.31
N SER A 729 -0.25 -16.94 19.30
CA SER A 729 0.25 -15.97 20.29
C SER A 729 -0.28 -16.30 21.67
N ALA A 730 0.55 -16.05 22.67
CA ALA A 730 0.19 -16.15 24.08
C ALA A 730 0.62 -14.88 24.82
N LYS A 731 -0.21 -14.42 25.77
CA LYS A 731 0.08 -13.30 26.66
C LYS A 731 -0.25 -13.64 28.09
N ALA A 732 0.59 -13.16 29.01
CA ALA A 732 0.38 -13.25 30.44
C ALA A 732 0.53 -11.87 31.09
N LYS A 733 -0.56 -11.29 31.59
CA LYS A 733 -0.55 -10.03 32.32
C LYS A 733 -0.06 -10.30 33.74
N ILE A 734 1.19 -9.97 34.02
CA ILE A 734 1.83 -10.21 35.34
C ILE A 734 1.24 -9.25 36.37
N ASN A 735 1.16 -7.96 35.98
CA ASN A 735 0.52 -6.91 36.79
C ASN A 735 -0.05 -5.83 35.85
N ASN A 736 -0.49 -4.69 36.38
CA ASN A 736 -1.07 -3.62 35.57
C ASN A 736 -0.07 -2.95 34.61
N SER A 737 1.22 -3.04 34.92
CA SER A 737 2.29 -2.42 34.13
C SER A 737 3.01 -3.42 33.21
N LEU A 738 3.09 -4.70 33.55
CA LEU A 738 3.91 -5.68 32.83
C LEU A 738 3.07 -6.83 32.24
N THR A 739 3.23 -7.05 30.93
CA THR A 739 2.69 -8.21 30.21
C THR A 739 3.83 -8.93 29.51
N LEU A 740 3.90 -10.25 29.65
CA LEU A 740 4.76 -11.13 28.87
C LEU A 740 4.04 -11.58 27.60
N THR A 741 4.76 -11.72 26.50
CA THR A 741 4.19 -12.17 25.21
C THR A 741 5.08 -13.22 24.56
N VAL A 742 4.46 -14.20 23.91
CA VAL A 742 5.13 -15.15 23.01
C VAL A 742 4.30 -15.21 21.73
N ASN A 743 4.94 -15.05 20.58
CA ASN A 743 4.30 -15.13 19.27
C ASN A 743 5.04 -16.13 18.41
N THR A 744 4.31 -16.91 17.63
CA THR A 744 4.86 -17.82 16.63
C THR A 744 4.31 -17.53 15.25
N ILE A 745 5.15 -17.74 14.25
CA ILE A 745 4.81 -17.64 12.84
C ILE A 745 5.08 -19.00 12.21
N ASN A 746 4.16 -19.47 11.35
CA ASN A 746 4.28 -20.76 10.66
C ASN A 746 4.61 -21.90 11.64
N LEU A 747 3.72 -22.12 12.59
CA LEU A 747 3.89 -23.06 13.71
C LEU A 747 4.24 -24.48 13.24
N THR A 748 3.76 -24.89 12.08
CA THR A 748 4.00 -26.21 11.48
C THR A 748 5.30 -26.28 10.66
N ASN A 749 6.06 -25.20 10.59
CA ASN A 749 7.30 -25.06 9.79
C ASN A 749 7.13 -25.51 8.35
N LYS A 750 5.98 -25.17 7.73
CA LYS A 750 5.70 -25.54 6.35
C LYS A 750 6.58 -24.73 5.39
N THR A 751 7.30 -25.39 4.48
CA THR A 751 7.91 -24.74 3.32
C THR A 751 6.83 -24.48 2.29
N TYR A 752 6.68 -23.22 1.84
CA TYR A 752 5.68 -22.83 0.86
C TYR A 752 6.21 -21.74 -0.07
N LEU A 753 5.73 -21.77 -1.31
CA LEU A 753 6.05 -20.80 -2.33
C LEU A 753 5.11 -19.61 -2.20
N VAL A 754 5.64 -18.37 -2.21
CA VAL A 754 4.84 -17.13 -2.12
C VAL A 754 4.88 -16.31 -3.40
N SER A 755 5.95 -16.42 -4.20
CA SER A 755 6.11 -15.67 -5.44
C SER A 755 7.08 -16.39 -6.40
N ARG A 756 6.87 -16.13 -7.71
CA ARG A 756 7.80 -16.47 -8.80
C ARG A 756 8.41 -15.21 -9.43
N HIS A 757 8.01 -14.05 -8.97
CA HIS A 757 8.50 -12.75 -9.42
C HIS A 757 9.38 -12.06 -8.36
N PRO A 758 10.28 -11.14 -8.77
CA PRO A 758 10.60 -10.75 -10.15
C PRO A 758 11.33 -11.82 -10.95
N SER A 759 12.16 -12.65 -10.32
CA SER A 759 12.97 -13.68 -11.03
C SER A 759 13.17 -14.90 -10.13
N GLY A 760 12.59 -16.05 -10.50
CA GLY A 760 12.71 -17.31 -9.77
C GLY A 760 11.82 -17.43 -8.53
N LEU A 761 11.93 -18.56 -7.84
CA LEU A 761 11.04 -18.98 -6.76
C LEU A 761 11.43 -18.34 -5.42
N ARG A 762 10.44 -17.94 -4.64
CA ARG A 762 10.61 -17.32 -3.31
C ARG A 762 9.82 -18.04 -2.26
N ALA A 763 10.49 -18.46 -1.18
CA ALA A 763 9.87 -19.09 -0.03
C ALA A 763 9.19 -18.06 0.88
N GLY A 764 8.08 -18.46 1.49
CA GLY A 764 7.49 -17.75 2.62
C GLY A 764 8.30 -17.94 3.89
N HIS A 765 7.94 -17.19 4.95
CA HIS A 765 8.65 -17.22 6.24
C HIS A 765 8.61 -18.63 6.87
N PRO A 766 9.74 -19.24 7.24
CA PRO A 766 9.77 -20.50 7.97
C PRO A 766 9.17 -20.36 9.37
N PHE A 767 9.29 -21.40 10.20
CA PHE A 767 8.94 -21.29 11.61
C PHE A 767 9.73 -20.15 12.29
N GLY A 768 9.02 -19.33 13.05
CA GLY A 768 9.60 -18.28 13.88
C GLY A 768 8.93 -18.22 15.24
N ILE A 769 9.73 -18.01 16.30
CA ILE A 769 9.26 -17.79 17.66
C ILE A 769 9.88 -16.52 18.23
N PHE A 770 9.06 -15.71 18.90
CA PHE A 770 9.43 -14.39 19.41
C PHE A 770 8.86 -14.21 20.82
N GLY A 771 9.74 -14.03 21.79
CA GLY A 771 9.40 -13.68 23.18
C GLY A 771 9.48 -12.18 23.40
N GLY A 772 8.60 -11.61 24.20
CA GLY A 772 8.59 -10.17 24.42
C GLY A 772 7.93 -9.72 25.71
N ILE A 773 8.10 -8.42 25.96
CA ILE A 773 7.51 -7.71 27.09
C ILE A 773 6.76 -6.47 26.61
N ILE A 774 5.64 -6.20 27.26
CA ILE A 774 4.96 -4.90 27.17
C ILE A 774 4.99 -4.30 28.57
N TYR A 775 5.64 -3.15 28.69
CA TYR A 775 5.71 -2.41 29.95
C TYR A 775 5.04 -1.04 29.79
N LYS A 776 4.16 -0.70 30.71
CA LYS A 776 3.39 0.55 30.73
C LYS A 776 3.52 1.24 32.07
N VAL A 777 3.74 2.56 32.01
CA VAL A 777 3.58 3.50 33.14
C VAL A 777 2.51 4.50 32.74
N ASN A 778 1.44 4.61 33.58
CA ASN A 778 0.33 5.54 33.35
C ASN A 778 0.35 6.63 34.42
#